data_e19366e99de3d568ebbd2065a6d78e48
#
_entry.id   e19366e99de3d568ebbd2065a6d78e48
#
_cell.length_a   1.000
_cell.length_b   1.000
_cell.length_c   1.000
_cell.angle_alpha   90.00
_cell.angle_beta   90.00
_cell.angle_gamma   90.00
#
_symmetry.space_group_name_H-M   'P 1'
#
loop_
_entity.id
_entity.type
_entity.pdbx_description
1 polymer ?
#
loop_
_entity_poly.entity_id
_entity_poly.type
_entity_poly.pdbx_seq_one_letter_code
_entity_poly.pdbx_strand_id
1 'polypeptide(L)'
;MNLDSLTAYRLVKKEKLNDIRSTGYLFRHIKTGARVMAIENDDENKVFNIAFRTPPKNSTGVAHILEHSVLCGSKDFPLKDPFVELVKGSLNTFLNAMTYPDKTCYPVASCNDQDFQNLMHVYLDAVFYPNIYKKEEIFRQEGWNYHLENTEGPLTYNGVVYNEMKGAFSSPDDVLERDIMNSLFPDVTYGCESGGDPENIPDLSYEEFLDFHRTYYHPSNSFIYLYGNMDMTEKLDFIDKKYLSAFDSLHVDSEIQEQKPFDKMHDLVMEYPVAESESEENNSYLAYSVVTGNAMNSLECTAFDVLDYALLGAPGAPLKKALLDAEIGSDVYGSYEDGIRQTYFDVIAKGADPSRKEEFVSIIRRVLTEIVQNGIDPKALEAGINCMEFRYREADFSSYPKGLIYGLDILDNWLYDDEHPFAQVQLIPVFDKLKELKNQRYFEGLIQKYLLDNTHGSILTLNPSRGLTARRAKALEEKLAAHLASLNDEEKAEMVQKTVELERYQETPEDPETAKCIPMLKREDIRKEITPFTNEALDIDGSLFLYHEVPTNGIGYLDLMFDVKDLPAEKVPYLGLLKSVLGYVDTAHYTYGELTNEINAETGGIMCGVEVFDHAESIDEFRAFFSVRGKTMYPKTDVLFKMIREILNTSSLEDTRRLHEIISQVKSRAQSSLVSAGHSTAVLRAASYTSPMAAFQDAMAGIAYYQFIETLDREFEERKETLVAELTELMRELLRPEYLCISYTGEKESLSDVRKQVKALRQTLHQEAVEISEQSITCEKKNEAFTTSGQVQYVAQTGNFRKKGFAYSGALNILKVALSYDYLWTNIRVKGGAYGCMSGFKRSGESFFVSYRDPHLKRTLDVFKGIPEYVRNFNADEREMTKYIIGTISGKDVPRTPKMQGAISKNAWFCGVTEEMAQKERDEILNADSTSMQALAPLIEAVLLNNAICVVGSEPAVNKEKELFDNVLPLING
;
A
#
# COMPACT_ATOMS: atom_id res chain seq x y z
N MET A 1 -3.13 12.67 32.95
CA MET A 1 -1.86 12.02 33.40
C MET A 1 -1.42 12.60 34.75
N ASN A 2 -0.99 11.73 35.71
CA ASN A 2 -0.45 12.15 36.99
C ASN A 2 1.09 12.19 36.96
N LEU A 3 1.64 13.39 36.76
CA LEU A 3 3.11 13.57 36.62
C LEU A 3 3.90 13.30 37.92
N ASP A 4 3.29 13.53 39.09
CA ASP A 4 3.97 13.37 40.38
C ASP A 4 4.26 11.90 40.72
N SER A 5 3.52 10.97 40.14
CA SER A 5 3.74 9.52 40.32
C SER A 5 4.80 8.93 39.42
N LEU A 6 5.21 9.62 38.34
CA LEU A 6 6.16 9.16 37.35
C LEU A 6 7.62 9.39 37.74
N THR A 7 8.04 8.86 38.92
CA THR A 7 9.37 9.11 39.52
C THR A 7 10.53 8.54 38.68
N ALA A 8 10.30 7.56 37.80
CA ALA A 8 11.33 7.01 36.93
C ALA A 8 11.60 7.88 35.70
N TYR A 9 10.76 8.89 35.43
CA TYR A 9 10.82 9.73 34.26
C TYR A 9 11.05 11.19 34.62
N ARG A 10 11.85 11.87 33.81
CA ARG A 10 12.02 13.31 33.84
C ARG A 10 11.22 13.91 32.68
N LEU A 11 10.25 14.78 32.96
CA LEU A 11 9.56 15.57 31.97
C LEU A 11 10.56 16.55 31.32
N VAL A 12 10.71 16.44 29.97
CA VAL A 12 11.55 17.33 29.17
C VAL A 12 10.71 18.46 28.57
N LYS A 13 9.56 18.12 27.99
CA LYS A 13 8.68 19.08 27.33
C LYS A 13 7.21 18.71 27.53
N LYS A 14 6.36 19.72 27.65
CA LYS A 14 4.90 19.59 27.63
C LYS A 14 4.36 20.68 26.74
N GLU A 15 3.52 20.32 25.77
CA GLU A 15 3.01 21.25 24.78
C GLU A 15 1.55 20.94 24.40
N LYS A 16 0.76 21.99 24.11
CA LYS A 16 -0.57 21.86 23.51
C LYS A 16 -0.43 21.73 22.01
N LEU A 17 -0.90 20.60 21.47
CA LEU A 17 -0.89 20.28 20.06
C LEU A 17 -2.27 20.62 19.47
N ASN A 18 -2.46 21.90 19.13
CA ASN A 18 -3.79 22.40 18.74
C ASN A 18 -4.31 21.79 17.46
N ASP A 19 -3.42 21.54 16.50
CA ASP A 19 -3.77 20.98 15.18
C ASP A 19 -4.44 19.62 15.29
N ILE A 20 -3.97 18.81 16.23
CA ILE A 20 -4.49 17.45 16.48
C ILE A 20 -5.29 17.35 17.79
N ARG A 21 -5.69 18.49 18.38
CA ARG A 21 -6.49 18.60 19.62
C ARG A 21 -5.97 17.77 20.78
N SER A 22 -4.65 17.72 20.98
CA SER A 22 -3.97 16.84 21.92
C SER A 22 -3.08 17.61 22.90
N THR A 23 -2.53 16.89 23.87
CA THR A 23 -1.43 17.37 24.72
C THR A 23 -0.26 16.42 24.58
N GLY A 24 0.88 16.94 24.12
CA GLY A 24 2.12 16.19 23.98
C GLY A 24 3.01 16.32 25.22
N TYR A 25 3.62 15.22 25.59
CA TYR A 25 4.61 15.15 26.66
C TYR A 25 5.84 14.42 26.14
N LEU A 26 7.02 14.97 26.34
CA LEU A 26 8.28 14.29 26.10
C LEU A 26 8.96 14.01 27.42
N PHE A 27 9.33 12.76 27.68
CA PHE A 27 10.04 12.29 28.85
C PHE A 27 11.40 11.69 28.47
N ARG A 28 12.31 11.73 29.47
CA ARG A 28 13.52 10.91 29.51
C ARG A 28 13.42 9.96 30.70
N HIS A 29 13.57 8.67 30.44
CA HIS A 29 13.71 7.68 31.50
C HIS A 29 15.05 7.90 32.23
N ILE A 30 15.02 8.10 33.56
CA ILE A 30 16.18 8.60 34.34
C ILE A 30 17.34 7.61 34.30
N LYS A 31 17.07 6.31 34.45
CA LYS A 31 18.08 5.27 34.51
C LYS A 31 18.73 4.96 33.15
N THR A 32 17.96 4.86 32.12
CA THR A 32 18.45 4.39 30.81
C THR A 32 18.65 5.50 29.80
N GLY A 33 18.04 6.66 30.00
CA GLY A 33 18.01 7.76 29.03
C GLY A 33 17.05 7.52 27.86
N ALA A 34 16.20 6.48 27.91
CA ALA A 34 15.19 6.21 26.87
C ALA A 34 14.29 7.43 26.63
N ARG A 35 13.98 7.68 25.36
CA ARG A 35 13.06 8.74 24.93
C ARG A 35 11.64 8.21 24.97
N VAL A 36 10.74 8.90 25.61
CA VAL A 36 9.34 8.48 25.71
C VAL A 36 8.43 9.66 25.43
N MET A 37 7.61 9.52 24.40
CA MET A 37 6.59 10.51 24.03
C MET A 37 5.21 9.97 24.36
N ALA A 38 4.37 10.82 24.97
CA ALA A 38 2.96 10.52 25.20
C ALA A 38 2.09 11.64 24.62
N ILE A 39 1.15 11.29 23.76
CA ILE A 39 0.16 12.22 23.19
C ILE A 39 -1.22 11.85 23.73
N GLU A 40 -1.72 12.66 24.67
CA GLU A 40 -2.99 12.45 25.35
C GLU A 40 -4.11 13.19 24.64
N ASN A 41 -5.17 12.47 24.28
CA ASN A 41 -6.38 12.97 23.63
C ASN A 41 -7.57 12.04 23.88
N ASP A 42 -8.68 12.21 23.16
CA ASP A 42 -9.93 11.45 23.28
C ASP A 42 -10.10 10.35 22.24
N ASP A 43 -9.08 10.06 21.45
CA ASP A 43 -9.13 8.99 20.45
C ASP A 43 -9.07 7.61 21.13
N GLU A 44 -10.12 6.81 20.94
CA GLU A 44 -10.20 5.45 21.50
C GLU A 44 -9.23 4.47 20.82
N ASN A 45 -8.75 4.79 19.61
CA ASN A 45 -7.79 3.94 18.89
C ASN A 45 -6.36 4.23 19.37
N LYS A 46 -5.99 3.52 20.43
CA LYS A 46 -4.70 3.69 21.12
C LYS A 46 -3.57 3.13 20.26
N VAL A 47 -2.45 3.86 20.24
CA VAL A 47 -1.25 3.45 19.51
C VAL A 47 -0.06 3.40 20.44
N PHE A 48 0.70 2.32 20.35
CA PHE A 48 2.05 2.18 20.90
C PHE A 48 3.01 1.96 19.72
N ASN A 49 4.16 2.58 19.79
CA ASN A 49 5.29 2.27 18.91
C ASN A 49 6.59 2.30 19.70
N ILE A 50 7.47 1.35 19.46
CA ILE A 50 8.86 1.44 19.88
C ILE A 50 9.73 1.39 18.63
N ALA A 51 10.55 2.42 18.46
CA ALA A 51 11.48 2.53 17.33
C ALA A 51 12.93 2.61 17.82
N PHE A 52 13.84 2.16 17.00
CA PHE A 52 15.27 2.25 17.21
C PHE A 52 15.93 2.89 15.99
N ARG A 53 16.98 3.69 16.20
CA ARG A 53 17.89 4.00 15.09
C ARG A 53 18.68 2.75 14.77
N THR A 54 18.59 2.31 13.52
CA THR A 54 19.22 1.06 13.03
C THR A 54 19.99 1.30 11.74
N PRO A 55 21.00 2.21 11.74
CA PRO A 55 21.74 2.54 10.53
C PRO A 55 22.55 1.32 10.03
N PRO A 56 22.22 0.73 8.86
CA PRO A 56 23.01 -0.34 8.28
C PRO A 56 24.38 0.16 7.80
N LYS A 57 25.38 -0.71 7.81
CA LYS A 57 26.75 -0.43 7.33
C LYS A 57 27.05 -1.11 6.01
N ASN A 58 26.16 -1.96 5.54
CA ASN A 58 26.23 -2.69 4.28
C ASN A 58 24.82 -3.11 3.86
N SER A 59 24.70 -3.69 2.67
CA SER A 59 23.42 -4.10 2.09
C SER A 59 23.01 -5.54 2.41
N THR A 60 23.46 -6.09 3.55
CA THR A 60 23.06 -7.46 3.97
C THR A 60 21.64 -7.56 4.52
N GLY A 61 20.92 -6.45 4.68
CA GLY A 61 19.56 -6.45 5.21
C GLY A 61 19.45 -6.83 6.68
N VAL A 62 20.51 -6.67 7.45
CA VAL A 62 20.55 -7.09 8.86
C VAL A 62 19.44 -6.45 9.70
N ALA A 63 19.09 -5.19 9.42
CA ALA A 63 17.99 -4.50 10.11
C ALA A 63 16.63 -5.13 9.81
N HIS A 64 16.37 -5.47 8.55
CA HIS A 64 15.14 -6.12 8.09
C HIS A 64 15.01 -7.55 8.59
N ILE A 65 16.09 -8.33 8.50
CA ILE A 65 16.12 -9.69 9.04
C ILE A 65 15.87 -9.69 10.55
N LEU A 66 16.41 -8.72 11.29
CA LEU A 66 16.11 -8.53 12.71
C LEU A 66 14.67 -8.14 12.97
N GLU A 67 14.10 -7.25 12.15
CA GLU A 67 12.69 -6.87 12.24
C GLU A 67 11.79 -8.11 12.29
N HIS A 68 11.94 -9.02 11.32
CA HIS A 68 11.23 -10.29 11.29
C HIS A 68 11.57 -11.17 12.50
N SER A 69 12.85 -11.34 12.77
CA SER A 69 13.36 -12.35 13.71
C SER A 69 13.01 -12.09 15.16
N VAL A 70 12.96 -10.82 15.61
CA VAL A 70 12.63 -10.50 17.01
C VAL A 70 11.19 -10.86 17.36
N LEU A 71 10.30 -10.89 16.37
CA LEU A 71 8.90 -11.30 16.52
C LEU A 71 8.71 -12.82 16.57
N CYS A 72 9.78 -13.61 16.31
CA CYS A 72 9.76 -15.07 16.33
C CYS A 72 10.04 -15.64 17.73
N GLY A 73 9.41 -15.07 18.75
CA GLY A 73 9.48 -15.52 20.13
C GLY A 73 10.46 -14.78 21.03
N SER A 74 10.09 -14.69 22.30
CA SER A 74 10.81 -13.93 23.29
C SER A 74 10.83 -14.62 24.66
N LYS A 75 11.37 -13.97 25.65
CA LYS A 75 11.55 -14.53 27.01
C LYS A 75 10.23 -14.91 27.68
N ASP A 76 9.27 -14.00 27.69
CA ASP A 76 7.96 -14.22 28.32
C ASP A 76 7.00 -14.93 27.37
N PHE A 77 7.26 -14.86 26.06
CA PHE A 77 6.46 -15.43 24.96
C PHE A 77 7.31 -16.36 24.09
N PRO A 78 7.72 -17.56 24.59
CA PRO A 78 8.72 -18.43 23.94
C PRO A 78 8.16 -19.26 22.77
N LEU A 79 7.09 -18.79 22.10
CA LEU A 79 6.53 -19.40 20.91
C LEU A 79 7.44 -19.22 19.69
N LYS A 80 7.16 -19.96 18.61
CA LYS A 80 7.83 -19.74 17.32
C LYS A 80 7.37 -18.48 16.65
N ASP A 81 6.06 -18.16 16.75
CA ASP A 81 5.45 -17.05 16.08
C ASP A 81 4.36 -16.38 16.96
N PRO A 82 4.75 -15.61 17.97
CA PRO A 82 3.81 -14.83 18.77
C PRO A 82 3.01 -13.81 17.96
N PHE A 83 3.60 -13.29 16.85
CA PHE A 83 2.94 -12.35 15.96
C PHE A 83 1.67 -12.95 15.34
N VAL A 84 1.78 -14.15 14.76
CA VAL A 84 0.62 -14.86 14.18
C VAL A 84 -0.44 -15.17 15.24
N GLU A 85 -0.02 -15.54 16.45
CA GLU A 85 -0.95 -15.77 17.56
C GLU A 85 -1.73 -14.49 17.93
N LEU A 86 -1.07 -13.33 17.92
CA LEU A 86 -1.72 -12.04 18.14
C LEU A 86 -2.68 -11.67 17.00
N VAL A 87 -2.29 -11.83 15.74
CA VAL A 87 -3.18 -11.56 14.60
C VAL A 87 -4.45 -12.40 14.68
N LYS A 88 -4.34 -13.66 15.09
CA LYS A 88 -5.50 -14.56 15.28
C LYS A 88 -6.36 -14.21 16.48
N GLY A 89 -5.78 -13.66 17.53
CA GLY A 89 -6.41 -13.63 18.86
C GLY A 89 -6.52 -12.25 19.53
N SER A 90 -6.29 -11.13 18.83
CA SER A 90 -6.44 -9.79 19.38
C SER A 90 -7.46 -8.95 18.62
N LEU A 91 -7.98 -7.89 19.26
CA LEU A 91 -8.82 -6.84 18.65
C LEU A 91 -7.93 -5.69 18.09
N ASN A 92 -6.76 -6.03 17.57
CA ASN A 92 -5.86 -5.05 17.01
C ASN A 92 -6.53 -4.29 15.85
N THR A 93 -6.26 -3.01 15.78
CA THR A 93 -6.61 -2.17 14.64
C THR A 93 -5.40 -1.94 13.74
N PHE A 94 -4.21 -2.24 14.26
CA PHE A 94 -2.96 -2.31 13.53
C PHE A 94 -1.93 -3.19 14.27
N LEU A 95 -1.23 -4.02 13.51
CA LEU A 95 -0.20 -4.90 14.01
C LEU A 95 0.82 -5.13 12.89
N ASN A 96 2.03 -4.60 13.03
CA ASN A 96 3.09 -4.77 12.04
C ASN A 96 4.46 -4.45 12.66
N ALA A 97 5.52 -4.61 11.87
CA ALA A 97 6.83 -4.02 12.06
C ALA A 97 7.29 -3.40 10.73
N MET A 98 8.23 -2.47 10.77
CA MET A 98 8.64 -1.71 9.58
C MET A 98 10.12 -1.35 9.67
N THR A 99 10.89 -1.70 8.63
CA THR A 99 12.28 -1.27 8.46
C THR A 99 12.37 -0.14 7.45
N TYR A 100 12.94 0.96 7.88
CA TYR A 100 13.26 2.15 7.09
C TYR A 100 14.77 2.24 6.87
N PRO A 101 15.25 3.17 6.04
CA PRO A 101 16.68 3.29 5.78
C PRO A 101 17.57 3.54 7.01
N ASP A 102 17.03 4.09 8.08
CA ASP A 102 17.80 4.46 9.28
C ASP A 102 17.12 4.12 10.62
N LYS A 103 15.90 3.59 10.57
CA LYS A 103 15.10 3.22 11.75
C LYS A 103 14.33 1.94 11.54
N THR A 104 14.05 1.23 12.65
CA THR A 104 13.12 0.09 12.65
C THR A 104 12.04 0.35 13.69
N CYS A 105 10.78 0.20 13.31
CA CYS A 105 9.60 0.55 14.08
C CYS A 105 8.75 -0.69 14.38
N TYR A 106 8.20 -0.75 15.58
CA TYR A 106 7.33 -1.84 16.04
C TYR A 106 6.00 -1.26 16.56
N PRO A 107 5.08 -0.86 15.67
CA PRO A 107 3.82 -0.25 16.04
C PRO A 107 2.71 -1.27 16.25
N VAL A 108 1.85 -1.01 17.26
CA VAL A 108 0.60 -1.72 17.49
C VAL A 108 -0.50 -0.74 17.84
N ALA A 109 -1.75 -1.10 17.52
CA ALA A 109 -2.92 -0.30 17.88
C ALA A 109 -4.11 -1.17 18.25
N SER A 110 -4.92 -0.70 19.22
CA SER A 110 -6.20 -1.31 19.59
C SER A 110 -7.13 -0.30 20.25
N CYS A 111 -8.44 -0.44 20.01
CA CYS A 111 -9.45 0.31 20.74
C CYS A 111 -9.74 -0.27 22.15
N ASN A 112 -9.44 -1.54 22.37
CA ASN A 112 -9.62 -2.21 23.65
C ASN A 112 -8.38 -1.98 24.54
N ASP A 113 -8.56 -1.50 25.76
CA ASP A 113 -7.44 -1.14 26.64
C ASP A 113 -6.63 -2.37 27.12
N GLN A 114 -7.34 -3.49 27.44
CA GLN A 114 -6.67 -4.73 27.83
C GLN A 114 -5.88 -5.34 26.70
N ASP A 115 -6.44 -5.35 25.50
CA ASP A 115 -5.79 -5.84 24.29
C ASP A 115 -4.57 -4.97 23.94
N PHE A 116 -4.72 -3.65 24.01
CA PHE A 116 -3.61 -2.71 23.83
C PHE A 116 -2.46 -2.99 24.81
N GLN A 117 -2.77 -3.24 26.09
CA GLN A 117 -1.78 -3.60 27.11
C GLN A 117 -1.07 -4.93 26.76
N ASN A 118 -1.81 -5.91 26.26
CA ASN A 118 -1.28 -7.19 25.84
C ASN A 118 -0.32 -7.05 24.65
N LEU A 119 -0.74 -6.31 23.62
CA LEU A 119 0.06 -6.04 22.42
C LEU A 119 1.37 -5.31 22.78
N MET A 120 1.27 -4.25 23.59
CA MET A 120 2.45 -3.49 24.06
C MET A 120 3.41 -4.40 24.83
N HIS A 121 2.92 -5.30 25.68
CA HIS A 121 3.74 -6.25 26.45
C HIS A 121 4.50 -7.20 25.51
N VAL A 122 3.81 -7.83 24.56
CA VAL A 122 4.46 -8.78 23.63
C VAL A 122 5.53 -8.09 22.82
N TYR A 123 5.27 -6.88 22.31
CA TYR A 123 6.22 -6.15 21.47
C TYR A 123 7.45 -5.66 22.24
N LEU A 124 7.26 -5.19 23.46
CA LEU A 124 8.38 -4.81 24.33
C LEU A 124 9.26 -6.02 24.68
N ASP A 125 8.66 -7.19 24.98
CA ASP A 125 9.40 -8.40 25.26
C ASP A 125 10.16 -8.91 24.03
N ALA A 126 9.51 -8.84 22.85
CA ALA A 126 10.11 -9.23 21.59
C ALA A 126 11.37 -8.42 21.25
N VAL A 127 11.32 -7.09 21.36
CA VAL A 127 12.47 -6.26 20.98
C VAL A 127 13.61 -6.28 21.99
N PHE A 128 13.32 -6.45 23.30
CA PHE A 128 14.36 -6.43 24.34
C PHE A 128 14.89 -7.82 24.72
N TYR A 129 14.09 -8.87 24.57
CA TYR A 129 14.46 -10.22 25.01
C TYR A 129 14.12 -11.31 23.97
N PRO A 130 14.47 -11.13 22.68
CA PRO A 130 14.12 -12.08 21.63
C PRO A 130 14.85 -13.41 21.81
N ASN A 131 14.26 -14.49 21.32
CA ASN A 131 14.84 -15.84 21.37
C ASN A 131 15.95 -16.08 20.33
N ILE A 132 16.30 -15.08 19.52
CA ILE A 132 17.37 -15.16 18.51
C ILE A 132 18.73 -15.61 19.07
N TYR A 133 18.99 -15.38 20.34
CA TYR A 133 20.22 -15.81 21.03
C TYR A 133 20.23 -17.29 21.42
N LYS A 134 19.09 -17.97 21.35
CA LYS A 134 18.93 -19.36 21.76
C LYS A 134 18.65 -20.30 20.60
N LYS A 135 18.14 -19.75 19.49
CA LYS A 135 17.64 -20.51 18.33
C LYS A 135 18.17 -19.88 17.04
N GLU A 136 19.24 -20.42 16.48
CA GLU A 136 19.79 -20.00 15.19
C GLU A 136 18.78 -20.26 14.05
N GLU A 137 17.87 -21.21 14.23
CA GLU A 137 16.83 -21.56 13.25
C GLU A 137 15.96 -20.34 12.88
N ILE A 138 15.77 -19.38 13.81
CA ILE A 138 15.04 -18.14 13.55
C ILE A 138 15.74 -17.31 12.46
N PHE A 139 17.05 -17.10 12.62
CA PHE A 139 17.86 -16.39 11.62
C PHE A 139 17.85 -17.10 10.27
N ARG A 140 17.98 -18.43 10.28
CA ARG A 140 18.02 -19.24 9.07
C ARG A 140 16.66 -19.29 8.35
N GLN A 141 15.56 -19.23 9.07
CA GLN A 141 14.20 -19.17 8.51
C GLN A 141 13.88 -17.78 7.95
N GLU A 142 14.05 -16.73 8.76
CA GLU A 142 13.64 -15.37 8.39
C GLU A 142 14.66 -14.68 7.49
N GLY A 143 15.95 -14.86 7.72
CA GLY A 143 17.02 -14.25 6.93
C GLY A 143 17.36 -15.03 5.67
N TRP A 144 18.35 -15.92 5.81
CA TRP A 144 18.80 -16.77 4.73
C TRP A 144 19.47 -18.07 5.24
N ASN A 145 19.48 -19.09 4.39
CA ASN A 145 20.20 -20.33 4.66
C ASN A 145 20.65 -21.00 3.35
N TYR A 146 21.68 -21.86 3.46
CA TYR A 146 21.98 -22.86 2.45
C TYR A 146 20.92 -23.97 2.54
N HIS A 147 20.28 -24.28 1.42
CA HIS A 147 19.31 -25.35 1.31
C HIS A 147 19.86 -26.45 0.39
N LEU A 148 20.11 -27.63 0.97
CA LEU A 148 20.61 -28.83 0.29
C LEU A 148 19.81 -30.04 0.72
N GLU A 149 18.94 -30.56 -0.15
CA GLU A 149 18.08 -31.70 0.16
C GLU A 149 18.87 -33.03 0.27
N ASN A 150 19.92 -33.19 -0.53
CA ASN A 150 20.80 -34.34 -0.52
C ASN A 150 22.18 -33.96 -1.06
N THR A 151 23.20 -34.75 -0.80
CA THR A 151 24.60 -34.44 -1.13
C THR A 151 24.93 -34.36 -2.62
N GLU A 152 24.04 -34.82 -3.49
CA GLU A 152 24.18 -34.81 -4.95
C GLU A 152 23.25 -33.78 -5.60
N GLY A 153 22.34 -33.17 -4.82
CA GLY A 153 21.39 -32.17 -5.28
C GLY A 153 21.99 -30.78 -5.50
N PRO A 154 21.26 -29.87 -6.13
CA PRO A 154 21.72 -28.51 -6.27
C PRO A 154 21.67 -27.78 -4.93
N LEU A 155 22.72 -27.01 -4.65
CA LEU A 155 22.72 -26.07 -3.53
C LEU A 155 21.97 -24.79 -3.91
N THR A 156 21.09 -24.32 -3.04
CA THR A 156 20.35 -23.08 -3.23
C THR A 156 20.37 -22.21 -1.98
N TYR A 157 20.06 -20.92 -2.14
CA TYR A 157 19.71 -20.07 -1.01
C TYR A 157 18.20 -20.08 -0.79
N ASN A 158 17.79 -20.04 0.49
CA ASN A 158 16.40 -19.90 0.91
C ASN A 158 16.32 -18.97 2.14
N GLY A 159 15.14 -18.44 2.43
CA GLY A 159 14.86 -17.57 3.57
C GLY A 159 13.74 -16.58 3.23
N VAL A 160 12.98 -16.15 4.22
CA VAL A 160 11.81 -15.29 4.00
C VAL A 160 12.24 -13.93 3.44
N VAL A 161 13.12 -13.19 4.14
CA VAL A 161 13.61 -11.90 3.69
C VAL A 161 14.40 -12.01 2.37
N TYR A 162 15.22 -13.06 2.22
CA TYR A 162 15.94 -13.29 0.96
C TYR A 162 14.99 -13.38 -0.25
N ASN A 163 13.92 -14.15 -0.12
CA ASN A 163 12.94 -14.32 -1.20
C ASN A 163 12.06 -13.07 -1.39
N GLU A 164 11.73 -12.37 -0.31
CA GLU A 164 11.01 -11.10 -0.37
C GLU A 164 11.78 -10.06 -1.18
N MET A 165 13.06 -9.91 -0.89
CA MET A 165 13.90 -8.92 -1.56
C MET A 165 14.15 -9.29 -3.02
N LYS A 166 14.21 -10.57 -3.38
CA LYS A 166 14.19 -10.98 -4.80
C LYS A 166 12.92 -10.50 -5.50
N GLY A 167 11.80 -10.47 -4.80
CA GLY A 167 10.54 -9.93 -5.31
C GLY A 167 10.56 -8.41 -5.46
N ALA A 168 11.09 -7.69 -4.48
CA ALA A 168 11.24 -6.23 -4.52
C ALA A 168 12.14 -5.80 -5.69
N PHE A 169 13.27 -6.47 -5.87
CA PHE A 169 14.22 -6.20 -6.97
C PHE A 169 13.69 -6.63 -8.37
N SER A 170 12.48 -7.17 -8.44
CA SER A 170 11.81 -7.45 -9.71
C SER A 170 10.98 -6.26 -10.22
N SER A 171 10.77 -5.23 -9.40
CA SER A 171 10.06 -3.99 -9.77
C SER A 171 11.05 -2.94 -10.28
N PRO A 172 10.91 -2.46 -11.53
CA PRO A 172 11.78 -1.39 -12.03
C PRO A 172 11.71 -0.09 -11.23
N ASP A 173 10.52 0.25 -10.73
CA ASP A 173 10.30 1.47 -9.94
C ASP A 173 11.02 1.37 -8.58
N ASP A 174 10.97 0.19 -7.91
CA ASP A 174 11.69 -0.05 -6.63
C ASP A 174 13.22 -0.02 -6.84
N VAL A 175 13.71 -0.55 -7.97
CA VAL A 175 15.13 -0.48 -8.34
C VAL A 175 15.56 0.97 -8.56
N LEU A 176 14.75 1.76 -9.25
CA LEU A 176 15.03 3.18 -9.50
C LEU A 176 15.15 3.98 -8.20
N GLU A 177 14.16 3.84 -7.30
CA GLU A 177 14.11 4.55 -6.01
C GLU A 177 15.34 4.25 -5.15
N ARG A 178 15.71 2.98 -5.04
CA ARG A 178 16.92 2.55 -4.36
C ARG A 178 18.18 3.17 -4.98
N ASP A 179 18.32 3.08 -6.30
CA ASP A 179 19.51 3.55 -7.00
C ASP A 179 19.64 5.08 -6.94
N ILE A 180 18.54 5.82 -6.91
CA ILE A 180 18.51 7.26 -6.64
C ILE A 180 19.08 7.53 -5.25
N MET A 181 18.53 6.92 -4.21
CA MET A 181 18.98 7.15 -2.82
C MET A 181 20.46 6.79 -2.66
N ASN A 182 20.88 5.63 -3.14
CA ASN A 182 22.28 5.20 -3.08
C ASN A 182 23.22 6.15 -3.84
N SER A 183 22.77 6.73 -4.94
CA SER A 183 23.56 7.68 -5.74
C SER A 183 23.78 9.03 -5.04
N LEU A 184 22.79 9.45 -4.22
CA LEU A 184 22.84 10.71 -3.48
C LEU A 184 23.63 10.61 -2.17
N PHE A 185 23.71 9.41 -1.58
CA PHE A 185 24.26 9.20 -0.24
C PHE A 185 25.28 8.06 -0.15
N PRO A 186 26.28 7.95 -1.06
CA PRO A 186 27.13 6.76 -1.18
C PRO A 186 28.05 6.51 0.04
N ASP A 187 28.35 7.53 0.85
CA ASP A 187 29.33 7.43 1.95
C ASP A 187 28.69 7.27 3.34
N VAL A 188 27.35 7.25 3.42
CA VAL A 188 26.60 7.16 4.68
C VAL A 188 25.60 6.01 4.64
N THR A 189 24.82 5.83 5.70
CA THR A 189 23.88 4.69 5.85
C THR A 189 22.91 4.55 4.68
N TYR A 190 22.50 5.65 4.06
CA TYR A 190 21.57 5.65 2.91
C TYR A 190 22.21 5.16 1.59
N GLY A 191 23.52 4.97 1.55
CA GLY A 191 24.22 4.27 0.47
C GLY A 191 24.08 2.73 0.55
N CYS A 192 23.42 2.22 1.60
CA CYS A 192 23.16 0.80 1.80
C CYS A 192 21.67 0.50 1.62
N GLU A 193 21.36 -0.69 1.09
CA GLU A 193 19.98 -1.20 1.06
C GLU A 193 19.60 -1.78 2.42
N SER A 194 18.75 -1.08 3.18
CA SER A 194 18.35 -1.49 4.52
C SER A 194 17.50 -2.77 4.53
N GLY A 195 16.70 -2.97 3.48
CA GLY A 195 15.93 -4.19 3.26
C GLY A 195 16.78 -5.40 2.90
N GLY A 196 17.97 -5.16 2.36
CA GLY A 196 18.91 -6.17 1.93
C GLY A 196 18.92 -6.40 0.41
N ASP A 197 20.10 -6.36 -0.17
CA ASP A 197 20.31 -6.77 -1.57
C ASP A 197 20.45 -8.31 -1.62
N PRO A 198 19.67 -9.02 -2.46
CA PRO A 198 19.76 -10.48 -2.59
C PRO A 198 21.18 -11.00 -2.91
N GLU A 199 22.04 -10.18 -3.53
CA GLU A 199 23.43 -10.55 -3.77
C GLU A 199 24.29 -10.45 -2.52
N ASN A 200 23.92 -9.60 -1.54
CA ASN A 200 24.65 -9.34 -0.30
C ASN A 200 24.03 -10.02 0.95
N ILE A 201 22.74 -10.29 0.97
CA ILE A 201 22.09 -10.95 2.10
C ILE A 201 22.84 -12.22 2.55
N PRO A 202 23.33 -13.12 1.64
CA PRO A 202 24.07 -14.30 2.05
C PRO A 202 25.47 -14.05 2.64
N ASP A 203 25.92 -12.81 2.66
CA ASP A 203 27.19 -12.46 3.32
C ASP A 203 27.00 -12.20 4.83
N LEU A 204 25.75 -12.07 5.30
CA LEU A 204 25.44 -11.85 6.73
C LEU A 204 25.66 -13.11 7.53
N SER A 205 26.56 -13.07 8.50
CA SER A 205 26.75 -14.13 9.48
C SER A 205 25.78 -14.01 10.65
N TYR A 206 25.51 -15.14 11.32
CA TYR A 206 24.68 -15.17 12.53
C TYR A 206 25.25 -14.32 13.66
N GLU A 207 26.58 -14.27 13.83
CA GLU A 207 27.21 -13.44 14.87
C GLU A 207 27.06 -11.94 14.58
N GLU A 208 27.23 -11.48 13.33
CA GLU A 208 27.00 -10.08 12.94
C GLU A 208 25.53 -9.68 13.15
N PHE A 209 24.60 -10.58 12.84
CA PHE A 209 23.18 -10.40 13.12
C PHE A 209 22.91 -10.20 14.61
N LEU A 210 23.49 -11.03 15.49
CA LEU A 210 23.36 -10.90 16.93
C LEU A 210 24.03 -9.62 17.46
N ASP A 211 25.20 -9.25 16.92
CA ASP A 211 25.91 -8.02 17.31
C ASP A 211 25.14 -6.76 16.94
N PHE A 212 24.42 -6.76 15.82
CA PHE A 212 23.55 -5.64 15.44
C PHE A 212 22.42 -5.43 16.46
N HIS A 213 21.77 -6.53 16.89
CA HIS A 213 20.76 -6.44 17.96
C HIS A 213 21.38 -5.95 19.26
N ARG A 214 22.51 -6.50 19.73
CA ARG A 214 23.20 -6.06 20.95
C ARG A 214 23.54 -4.58 20.92
N THR A 215 23.89 -4.06 19.74
CA THR A 215 24.31 -2.68 19.55
C THR A 215 23.14 -1.72 19.58
N TYR A 216 22.08 -1.99 18.82
CA TYR A 216 21.04 -1.01 18.53
C TYR A 216 19.74 -1.20 19.33
N TYR A 217 19.41 -2.43 19.76
CA TYR A 217 18.15 -2.73 20.47
C TYR A 217 18.29 -2.55 21.98
N HIS A 218 18.64 -1.33 22.37
CA HIS A 218 18.84 -0.98 23.76
C HIS A 218 17.93 0.22 24.13
N PRO A 219 17.36 0.28 25.37
CA PRO A 219 16.52 1.41 25.78
C PRO A 219 17.13 2.79 25.55
N SER A 220 18.46 2.96 25.73
CA SER A 220 19.14 4.23 25.47
C SER A 220 19.06 4.70 24.01
N ASN A 221 18.82 3.80 23.06
CA ASN A 221 18.65 4.08 21.63
C ASN A 221 17.17 4.10 21.20
N SER A 222 16.23 3.84 22.12
CA SER A 222 14.81 3.71 21.78
C SER A 222 14.08 5.04 21.76
N PHE A 223 13.04 5.07 20.92
CA PHE A 223 12.00 6.10 20.82
C PHE A 223 10.66 5.42 21.07
N ILE A 224 10.12 5.60 22.28
CA ILE A 224 8.86 5.01 22.71
C ILE A 224 7.75 6.04 22.52
N TYR A 225 6.67 5.66 21.87
CA TYR A 225 5.55 6.53 21.56
C TYR A 225 4.23 5.90 22.03
N LEU A 226 3.41 6.71 22.72
CA LEU A 226 2.06 6.39 23.17
C LEU A 226 1.08 7.47 22.70
N TYR A 227 -0.06 7.08 22.15
CA TYR A 227 -1.09 7.99 21.65
C TYR A 227 -2.49 7.47 22.00
N GLY A 228 -3.38 8.38 22.38
CA GLY A 228 -4.80 8.10 22.48
C GLY A 228 -5.39 8.28 23.88
N ASN A 229 -6.62 7.78 24.06
CA ASN A 229 -7.38 7.82 25.31
C ASN A 229 -7.04 6.62 26.18
N MET A 230 -6.10 6.77 27.11
CA MET A 230 -5.67 5.72 28.05
C MET A 230 -5.12 6.32 29.34
N ASP A 231 -4.98 5.51 30.38
CA ASP A 231 -4.19 5.92 31.55
C ASP A 231 -2.68 5.89 31.22
N MET A 232 -2.18 7.00 30.71
CA MET A 232 -0.76 7.15 30.36
C MET A 232 0.17 6.88 31.55
N THR A 233 -0.28 7.16 32.78
CA THR A 233 0.53 6.92 34.00
C THR A 233 0.73 5.43 34.23
N GLU A 234 -0.33 4.65 34.11
CA GLU A 234 -0.28 3.18 34.21
C GLU A 234 0.63 2.56 33.13
N LYS A 235 0.48 3.00 31.88
CA LYS A 235 1.29 2.47 30.76
C LYS A 235 2.78 2.79 30.93
N LEU A 236 3.11 4.02 31.34
CA LEU A 236 4.50 4.43 31.60
C LEU A 236 5.11 3.69 32.81
N ASP A 237 4.33 3.48 33.87
CA ASP A 237 4.76 2.71 35.04
C ASP A 237 5.03 1.24 34.68
N PHE A 238 4.19 0.65 33.82
CA PHE A 238 4.40 -0.70 33.31
C PHE A 238 5.69 -0.79 32.47
N ILE A 239 5.92 0.14 31.55
CA ILE A 239 7.12 0.17 30.70
C ILE A 239 8.39 0.28 31.56
N ASP A 240 8.38 1.16 32.59
CA ASP A 240 9.51 1.26 33.52
C ASP A 240 9.74 -0.04 34.27
N LYS A 241 8.75 -0.50 35.04
CA LYS A 241 8.92 -1.61 36.01
C LYS A 241 9.19 -2.95 35.32
N LYS A 242 8.57 -3.19 34.17
CA LYS A 242 8.70 -4.48 33.48
C LYS A 242 9.94 -4.53 32.60
N TYR A 243 10.36 -3.40 32.04
CA TYR A 243 11.42 -3.37 31.03
C TYR A 243 12.55 -2.41 31.33
N LEU A 244 12.31 -1.09 31.35
CA LEU A 244 13.40 -0.10 31.33
C LEU A 244 14.27 -0.15 32.59
N SER A 245 13.67 -0.41 33.76
CA SER A 245 14.40 -0.49 35.03
C SER A 245 15.44 -1.64 35.09
N ALA A 246 15.32 -2.63 34.22
CA ALA A 246 16.28 -3.75 34.12
C ALA A 246 17.59 -3.37 33.43
N PHE A 247 17.63 -2.26 32.71
CA PHE A 247 18.78 -1.79 31.97
C PHE A 247 19.47 -0.61 32.66
N ASP A 248 20.77 -0.48 32.41
CA ASP A 248 21.52 0.72 32.73
C ASP A 248 21.68 1.62 31.50
N SER A 249 22.12 2.85 31.65
CA SER A 249 22.41 3.73 30.52
C SER A 249 23.59 3.20 29.70
N LEU A 250 23.44 3.17 28.38
CA LEU A 250 24.48 2.79 27.43
C LEU A 250 24.64 3.90 26.39
N HIS A 251 25.90 4.23 26.06
CA HIS A 251 26.17 5.07 24.89
C HIS A 251 26.08 4.19 23.62
N VAL A 252 25.11 4.50 22.76
CA VAL A 252 24.92 3.81 21.48
C VAL A 252 25.29 4.77 20.36
N ASP A 253 26.29 4.41 19.56
CA ASP A 253 26.68 5.17 18.38
C ASP A 253 25.73 4.84 17.22
N SER A 254 24.61 5.54 17.20
CA SER A 254 23.53 5.39 16.20
C SER A 254 23.21 6.70 15.48
N GLU A 255 24.04 7.72 15.63
CA GLU A 255 23.80 9.00 14.97
C GLU A 255 23.89 8.86 13.45
N ILE A 256 22.83 9.28 12.78
CA ILE A 256 22.78 9.28 11.32
C ILE A 256 23.67 10.40 10.80
N GLN A 257 24.67 10.03 10.01
CA GLN A 257 25.60 10.98 9.45
C GLN A 257 25.04 11.62 8.18
N GLU A 258 25.42 12.90 7.96
CA GLU A 258 25.09 13.59 6.71
C GLU A 258 26.13 13.31 5.64
N GLN A 259 25.62 13.05 4.43
CA GLN A 259 26.46 13.01 3.22
C GLN A 259 27.03 14.41 2.94
N LYS A 260 28.31 14.49 2.72
CA LYS A 260 28.93 15.74 2.29
C LYS A 260 28.51 16.09 0.87
N PRO A 261 28.24 17.39 0.58
CA PRO A 261 27.95 17.82 -0.78
C PRO A 261 29.06 17.41 -1.77
N PHE A 262 28.65 17.06 -2.98
CA PHE A 262 29.56 16.70 -4.05
C PHE A 262 30.20 17.94 -4.70
N ASP A 263 31.41 17.80 -5.25
CA ASP A 263 32.03 18.86 -6.05
C ASP A 263 31.27 19.10 -7.38
N LYS A 264 30.62 18.05 -7.90
CA LYS A 264 29.74 18.05 -9.09
C LYS A 264 28.71 16.96 -8.96
N MET A 265 27.58 17.11 -9.64
CA MET A 265 26.58 16.06 -9.73
C MET A 265 27.17 14.74 -10.26
N HIS A 266 26.76 13.64 -9.68
CA HIS A 266 27.12 12.31 -10.17
C HIS A 266 26.35 11.99 -11.46
N ASP A 267 26.98 11.30 -12.38
CA ASP A 267 26.36 10.81 -13.62
C ASP A 267 26.53 9.29 -13.66
N LEU A 268 25.43 8.56 -13.52
CA LEU A 268 25.41 7.11 -13.31
C LEU A 268 24.53 6.43 -14.34
N VAL A 269 24.95 5.23 -14.74
CA VAL A 269 24.18 4.35 -15.64
C VAL A 269 24.07 3.00 -14.97
N MET A 270 22.82 2.55 -14.78
CA MET A 270 22.46 1.29 -14.16
C MET A 270 21.56 0.47 -15.09
N GLU A 271 21.29 -0.80 -14.75
CA GLU A 271 20.44 -1.70 -15.53
C GLU A 271 19.36 -2.34 -14.67
N TYR A 272 18.18 -2.52 -15.25
CA TYR A 272 17.10 -3.30 -14.65
C TYR A 272 16.63 -4.42 -15.61
N PRO A 273 16.13 -5.54 -15.08
CA PRO A 273 15.71 -6.66 -15.92
C PRO A 273 14.37 -6.38 -16.63
N VAL A 274 14.31 -6.74 -17.91
CA VAL A 274 13.08 -6.82 -18.69
C VAL A 274 12.95 -8.22 -19.29
N ALA A 275 11.71 -8.64 -19.60
CA ALA A 275 11.43 -9.92 -20.23
C ALA A 275 11.96 -9.93 -21.68
N GLU A 276 12.17 -11.14 -22.24
CA GLU A 276 12.62 -11.27 -23.63
C GLU A 276 11.62 -10.68 -24.64
N SER A 277 10.33 -10.62 -24.28
CA SER A 277 9.27 -10.03 -25.08
C SER A 277 9.21 -8.50 -25.00
N GLU A 278 9.82 -7.87 -24.01
CA GLU A 278 9.75 -6.42 -23.80
C GLU A 278 10.77 -5.68 -24.67
N SER A 279 10.41 -4.46 -25.11
CA SER A 279 11.34 -3.60 -25.84
C SER A 279 12.38 -2.96 -24.92
N GLU A 280 13.62 -2.87 -25.40
CA GLU A 280 14.64 -2.04 -24.75
C GLU A 280 14.64 -0.59 -25.30
N GLU A 281 13.99 -0.35 -26.43
CA GLU A 281 13.87 0.99 -27.02
C GLU A 281 12.81 1.81 -26.29
N ASN A 282 13.14 3.05 -25.98
CA ASN A 282 12.25 3.99 -25.26
C ASN A 282 11.65 3.38 -23.97
N ASN A 283 12.46 2.64 -23.22
CA ASN A 283 12.06 1.99 -21.99
C ASN A 283 13.02 2.27 -20.83
N SER A 284 13.91 3.26 -20.99
CA SER A 284 14.80 3.70 -19.90
C SER A 284 14.10 4.69 -18.97
N TYR A 285 14.63 4.81 -17.76
CA TYR A 285 14.31 5.90 -16.85
C TYR A 285 15.46 6.90 -16.86
N LEU A 286 15.11 8.18 -16.87
CA LEU A 286 16.04 9.29 -16.63
C LEU A 286 15.59 9.99 -15.35
N ALA A 287 16.49 10.09 -14.37
CA ALA A 287 16.22 10.78 -13.13
C ALA A 287 17.23 11.91 -12.90
N TYR A 288 16.72 13.06 -12.49
CA TYR A 288 17.49 14.21 -12.02
C TYR A 288 17.13 14.42 -10.56
N SER A 289 18.05 14.10 -9.64
CA SER A 289 17.84 14.06 -8.22
C SER A 289 18.78 14.99 -7.49
N VAL A 290 18.27 15.75 -6.51
CA VAL A 290 19.07 16.71 -5.75
C VAL A 290 18.72 16.69 -4.27
N VAL A 291 19.71 16.77 -3.42
CA VAL A 291 19.53 16.93 -1.98
C VAL A 291 19.10 18.36 -1.66
N THR A 292 17.99 18.53 -0.92
CA THR A 292 17.31 19.82 -0.74
C THR A 292 17.39 20.40 0.66
N GLY A 293 17.99 19.70 1.61
CA GLY A 293 18.06 20.22 2.97
C GLY A 293 17.97 19.14 4.03
N ASN A 294 17.07 19.32 4.98
CA ASN A 294 17.06 18.52 6.20
C ASN A 294 15.64 18.39 6.73
N ALA A 295 15.22 17.20 7.12
CA ALA A 295 13.87 16.89 7.64
C ALA A 295 13.49 17.68 8.91
N MET A 296 14.43 18.25 9.62
CA MET A 296 14.18 19.10 10.80
C MET A 296 13.63 20.50 10.46
N ASN A 297 13.61 20.92 9.18
CA ASN A 297 13.09 22.21 8.75
C ASN A 297 11.70 22.06 8.12
N SER A 298 10.65 21.94 8.94
CA SER A 298 9.28 21.74 8.47
C SER A 298 8.81 22.79 7.45
N LEU A 299 9.32 24.04 7.52
CA LEU A 299 8.94 25.07 6.55
C LEU A 299 9.50 24.77 5.15
N GLU A 300 10.76 24.36 5.05
CA GLU A 300 11.35 23.98 3.76
C GLU A 300 10.75 22.65 3.26
N CYS A 301 10.53 21.66 4.14
CA CYS A 301 9.90 20.39 3.76
C CYS A 301 8.50 20.63 3.15
N THR A 302 7.61 21.30 3.86
CA THR A 302 6.27 21.61 3.35
C THR A 302 6.33 22.49 2.08
N ALA A 303 7.32 23.38 1.97
CA ALA A 303 7.50 24.17 0.75
C ALA A 303 7.92 23.31 -0.46
N PHE A 304 8.73 22.25 -0.26
CA PHE A 304 9.07 21.32 -1.32
C PHE A 304 7.92 20.42 -1.73
N ASP A 305 7.04 20.00 -0.80
CA ASP A 305 5.77 19.34 -1.15
C ASP A 305 4.92 20.22 -2.08
N VAL A 306 4.82 21.51 -1.75
CA VAL A 306 4.13 22.48 -2.59
C VAL A 306 4.82 22.67 -3.94
N LEU A 307 6.15 22.67 -3.98
CA LEU A 307 6.94 22.76 -5.21
C LEU A 307 6.77 21.49 -6.07
N ASP A 308 6.76 20.31 -5.48
CA ASP A 308 6.48 19.08 -6.23
C ASP A 308 5.13 19.17 -6.93
N TYR A 309 4.09 19.55 -6.21
CA TYR A 309 2.78 19.79 -6.81
C TYR A 309 2.83 20.82 -7.96
N ALA A 310 3.45 21.97 -7.72
CA ALA A 310 3.44 23.09 -8.66
C ALA A 310 4.33 22.88 -9.90
N LEU A 311 5.38 22.05 -9.78
CA LEU A 311 6.35 21.80 -10.86
C LEU A 311 6.05 20.54 -11.66
N LEU A 312 5.51 19.48 -11.01
CA LEU A 312 5.39 18.13 -11.57
C LEU A 312 4.05 17.48 -11.29
N GLY A 313 3.49 17.58 -10.07
CA GLY A 313 2.34 16.82 -9.63
C GLY A 313 1.02 17.24 -10.28
N ALA A 314 0.80 18.54 -10.49
CA ALA A 314 -0.41 19.05 -11.13
C ALA A 314 -0.41 18.75 -12.65
N PRO A 315 -1.56 18.36 -13.23
CA PRO A 315 -1.71 18.35 -14.68
C PRO A 315 -1.36 19.73 -15.26
N GLY A 316 -0.52 19.75 -16.28
CA GLY A 316 -0.03 21.00 -16.87
C GLY A 316 1.05 21.73 -16.09
N ALA A 317 1.58 21.14 -15.02
CA ALA A 317 2.74 21.66 -14.30
C ALA A 317 3.94 21.87 -15.25
N PRO A 318 4.71 22.94 -15.08
CA PRO A 318 5.63 23.42 -16.12
C PRO A 318 6.75 22.45 -16.50
N LEU A 319 7.35 21.74 -15.53
CA LEU A 319 8.37 20.73 -15.83
C LEU A 319 7.78 19.51 -16.53
N LYS A 320 6.67 19.00 -15.97
CA LYS A 320 5.95 17.85 -16.55
C LYS A 320 5.54 18.16 -17.99
N LYS A 321 4.92 19.31 -18.21
CA LYS A 321 4.48 19.71 -19.53
C LYS A 321 5.64 19.88 -20.52
N ALA A 322 6.72 20.54 -20.12
CA ALA A 322 7.85 20.79 -21.00
C ALA A 322 8.58 19.50 -21.44
N LEU A 323 8.67 18.53 -20.53
CA LEU A 323 9.28 17.22 -20.81
C LEU A 323 8.39 16.34 -21.69
N LEU A 324 7.09 16.32 -21.44
CA LEU A 324 6.10 15.60 -22.26
C LEU A 324 5.97 16.25 -23.66
N ASP A 325 5.93 17.58 -23.75
CA ASP A 325 5.90 18.32 -25.02
C ASP A 325 7.14 18.04 -25.89
N ALA A 326 8.27 17.76 -25.25
CA ALA A 326 9.51 17.37 -25.91
C ALA A 326 9.60 15.85 -26.15
N GLU A 327 8.59 15.07 -25.77
CA GLU A 327 8.58 13.59 -25.92
C GLU A 327 9.80 12.92 -25.25
N ILE A 328 10.23 13.40 -24.08
CA ILE A 328 11.39 12.85 -23.37
C ILE A 328 11.05 11.50 -22.71
N GLY A 329 9.82 11.27 -22.33
CA GLY A 329 9.35 10.02 -21.79
C GLY A 329 7.85 9.84 -22.00
N SER A 330 7.35 8.65 -21.77
CA SER A 330 5.91 8.33 -21.85
C SER A 330 5.13 8.81 -20.61
N ASP A 331 5.79 8.89 -19.46
CA ASP A 331 5.29 9.57 -18.25
C ASP A 331 6.41 10.36 -17.58
N VAL A 332 6.04 11.46 -16.92
CA VAL A 332 6.93 12.33 -16.17
C VAL A 332 6.32 12.60 -14.81
N TYR A 333 7.09 12.40 -13.76
CA TYR A 333 6.66 12.63 -12.38
C TYR A 333 7.84 13.09 -11.53
N GLY A 334 7.54 13.54 -10.31
CA GLY A 334 8.52 13.88 -9.30
C GLY A 334 8.17 13.24 -7.98
N SER A 335 9.10 13.31 -7.06
CA SER A 335 8.88 13.00 -5.66
C SER A 335 9.71 13.92 -4.78
N TYR A 336 9.24 14.10 -3.56
CA TYR A 336 9.99 14.74 -2.50
C TYR A 336 10.07 13.80 -1.31
N GLU A 337 11.29 13.45 -0.91
CA GLU A 337 11.53 12.53 0.20
C GLU A 337 12.03 13.30 1.41
N ASP A 338 11.23 13.30 2.49
CA ASP A 338 11.54 13.96 3.76
C ASP A 338 11.52 13.01 4.99
N GLY A 339 11.32 11.72 4.76
CA GLY A 339 11.33 10.67 5.78
C GLY A 339 12.73 10.24 6.24
N ILE A 340 13.80 10.87 5.71
CA ILE A 340 15.20 10.66 6.05
C ILE A 340 15.88 11.96 6.46
N ARG A 341 17.06 11.88 7.08
CA ARG A 341 17.73 13.07 7.65
C ARG A 341 17.98 14.20 6.66
N GLN A 342 18.56 13.88 5.50
CA GLN A 342 18.76 14.83 4.40
C GLN A 342 17.70 14.56 3.33
N THR A 343 16.86 15.53 3.08
CA THR A 343 15.75 15.45 2.14
C THR A 343 16.22 15.59 0.69
N TYR A 344 15.51 15.03 -0.27
CA TYR A 344 15.84 15.17 -1.68
C TYR A 344 14.60 15.30 -2.58
N PHE A 345 14.81 15.84 -3.77
CA PHE A 345 13.77 16.10 -4.76
C PHE A 345 14.16 15.48 -6.10
N ASP A 346 13.20 14.80 -6.74
CA ASP A 346 13.39 14.07 -7.98
C ASP A 346 12.54 14.63 -9.12
N VAL A 347 13.11 14.58 -10.32
CA VAL A 347 12.40 14.69 -11.61
C VAL A 347 12.70 13.43 -12.41
N ILE A 348 11.67 12.66 -12.72
CA ILE A 348 11.80 11.36 -13.37
C ILE A 348 11.02 11.35 -14.68
N ALA A 349 11.70 10.92 -15.76
CA ALA A 349 11.07 10.59 -17.04
C ALA A 349 11.16 9.07 -17.26
N LYS A 350 10.00 8.41 -17.37
CA LYS A 350 9.83 6.98 -17.60
C LYS A 350 9.53 6.72 -19.07
N GLY A 351 10.04 5.61 -19.60
CA GLY A 351 9.87 5.26 -21.01
C GLY A 351 10.62 6.21 -21.93
N ALA A 352 11.85 6.57 -21.55
CA ALA A 352 12.69 7.53 -22.23
C ALA A 352 13.75 6.84 -23.12
N ASP A 353 14.23 7.57 -24.12
CA ASP A 353 15.45 7.23 -24.87
C ASP A 353 16.69 7.72 -24.08
N PRO A 354 17.60 6.82 -23.66
CA PRO A 354 18.77 7.20 -22.88
C PRO A 354 19.72 8.15 -23.61
N SER A 355 19.69 8.18 -24.94
CA SER A 355 20.49 9.13 -25.74
C SER A 355 20.04 10.59 -25.59
N ARG A 356 18.83 10.82 -25.07
CA ARG A 356 18.26 12.17 -24.84
C ARG A 356 18.51 12.70 -23.43
N LYS A 357 19.36 12.05 -22.63
CA LYS A 357 19.72 12.48 -21.26
C LYS A 357 20.13 13.96 -21.18
N GLU A 358 21.00 14.41 -22.06
CA GLU A 358 21.47 15.80 -22.06
C GLU A 358 20.34 16.81 -22.36
N GLU A 359 19.39 16.42 -23.21
CA GLU A 359 18.22 17.23 -23.52
C GLU A 359 17.27 17.27 -22.32
N PHE A 360 17.03 16.14 -21.65
CA PHE A 360 16.27 16.05 -20.40
C PHE A 360 16.78 17.04 -19.36
N VAL A 361 18.08 17.00 -19.05
CA VAL A 361 18.71 17.93 -18.10
C VAL A 361 18.61 19.38 -18.56
N SER A 362 18.82 19.64 -19.85
CA SER A 362 18.75 20.98 -20.42
C SER A 362 17.35 21.59 -20.30
N ILE A 363 16.29 20.80 -20.55
CA ILE A 363 14.89 21.24 -20.40
C ILE A 363 14.62 21.59 -18.94
N ILE A 364 14.99 20.71 -17.99
CA ILE A 364 14.79 20.95 -16.56
C ILE A 364 15.44 22.27 -16.15
N ARG A 365 16.71 22.46 -16.44
CA ARG A 365 17.45 23.66 -16.05
C ARG A 365 16.90 24.91 -16.73
N ARG A 366 16.49 24.83 -18.00
CA ARG A 366 15.86 25.95 -18.72
C ARG A 366 14.55 26.34 -18.06
N VAL A 367 13.63 25.40 -17.83
CA VAL A 367 12.32 25.66 -17.24
C VAL A 367 12.46 26.24 -15.83
N LEU A 368 13.30 25.64 -14.99
CA LEU A 368 13.55 26.16 -13.64
C LEU A 368 14.14 27.57 -13.67
N THR A 369 15.05 27.87 -14.61
CA THR A 369 15.62 29.21 -14.79
C THR A 369 14.56 30.21 -15.21
N GLU A 370 13.69 29.85 -16.15
CA GLU A 370 12.55 30.68 -16.58
C GLU A 370 11.60 30.99 -15.42
N ILE A 371 11.31 29.97 -14.57
CA ILE A 371 10.49 30.14 -13.36
C ILE A 371 11.16 31.08 -12.36
N VAL A 372 12.45 30.90 -12.11
CA VAL A 372 13.20 31.81 -11.21
C VAL A 372 13.19 33.25 -11.73
N GLN A 373 13.24 33.47 -13.04
CA GLN A 373 13.22 34.83 -13.62
C GLN A 373 11.81 35.45 -13.60
N ASN A 374 10.80 34.69 -14.02
CA ASN A 374 9.45 35.21 -14.30
C ASN A 374 8.49 35.03 -13.12
N GLY A 375 8.79 34.15 -12.17
CA GLY A 375 7.92 33.73 -11.05
C GLY A 375 7.13 32.46 -11.34
N ILE A 376 6.76 31.74 -10.26
CA ILE A 376 5.80 30.63 -10.31
C ILE A 376 4.40 31.20 -10.42
N ASP A 377 3.49 30.51 -11.10
CA ASP A 377 2.07 30.87 -11.11
C ASP A 377 1.54 30.91 -9.67
N PRO A 378 1.10 32.11 -9.18
CA PRO A 378 0.59 32.22 -7.82
C PRO A 378 -0.61 31.31 -7.52
N LYS A 379 -1.39 30.95 -8.56
CA LYS A 379 -2.53 30.07 -8.42
C LYS A 379 -2.13 28.61 -8.26
N ALA A 380 -1.06 28.16 -8.93
CA ALA A 380 -0.50 26.84 -8.72
C ALA A 380 0.06 26.68 -7.29
N LEU A 381 0.74 27.72 -6.76
CA LEU A 381 1.19 27.71 -5.36
C LEU A 381 0.01 27.70 -4.38
N GLU A 382 -1.05 28.48 -4.66
CA GLU A 382 -2.25 28.48 -3.82
C GLU A 382 -2.93 27.12 -3.81
N ALA A 383 -3.08 26.48 -4.97
CA ALA A 383 -3.64 25.15 -5.11
C ALA A 383 -2.79 24.08 -4.37
N GLY A 384 -1.46 24.15 -4.49
CA GLY A 384 -0.56 23.25 -3.78
C GLY A 384 -0.67 23.40 -2.27
N ILE A 385 -0.58 24.63 -1.76
CA ILE A 385 -0.72 24.90 -0.31
C ILE A 385 -2.08 24.43 0.21
N ASN A 386 -3.18 24.74 -0.51
CA ASN A 386 -4.51 24.31 -0.08
C ASN A 386 -4.68 22.79 -0.12
N CYS A 387 -4.13 22.12 -1.13
CA CYS A 387 -4.20 20.66 -1.25
C CYS A 387 -3.50 19.98 -0.05
N MET A 388 -2.29 20.43 0.32
CA MET A 388 -1.54 19.88 1.45
C MET A 388 -2.23 20.21 2.79
N GLU A 389 -2.67 21.46 2.98
CA GLU A 389 -3.40 21.87 4.18
C GLU A 389 -4.73 21.11 4.34
N PHE A 390 -5.47 20.91 3.25
CA PHE A 390 -6.72 20.16 3.27
C PHE A 390 -6.49 18.70 3.73
N ARG A 391 -5.50 18.02 3.16
CA ARG A 391 -5.11 16.66 3.57
C ARG A 391 -4.72 16.60 5.05
N TYR A 392 -3.90 17.53 5.50
CA TYR A 392 -3.45 17.62 6.88
C TYR A 392 -4.61 17.83 7.86
N ARG A 393 -5.56 18.73 7.55
CA ARG A 393 -6.75 19.01 8.39
C ARG A 393 -7.78 17.89 8.36
N GLU A 394 -8.02 17.29 7.20
CA GLU A 394 -8.94 16.16 7.03
C GLU A 394 -8.45 14.94 7.82
N ALA A 395 -7.14 14.66 7.79
CA ALA A 395 -6.49 13.53 8.44
C ALA A 395 -7.23 12.22 8.18
N ASP A 396 -7.62 11.99 6.90
CA ASP A 396 -8.26 10.75 6.45
C ASP A 396 -7.18 9.77 5.97
N PHE A 397 -6.70 8.95 6.88
CA PHE A 397 -5.68 7.93 6.63
C PHE A 397 -6.29 6.56 6.27
N SER A 398 -7.55 6.56 5.79
CA SER A 398 -8.26 5.33 5.43
C SER A 398 -8.39 4.37 6.63
N SER A 399 -7.89 3.14 6.52
CA SER A 399 -7.93 2.13 7.58
C SER A 399 -6.80 2.26 8.62
N TYR A 400 -5.81 3.11 8.39
CA TYR A 400 -4.72 3.30 9.34
C TYR A 400 -5.15 4.14 10.55
N PRO A 401 -4.77 3.74 11.78
CA PRO A 401 -4.99 4.57 12.97
C PRO A 401 -4.31 5.94 12.83
N LYS A 402 -5.04 7.02 13.16
CA LYS A 402 -4.46 8.38 13.10
C LYS A 402 -3.18 8.52 13.92
N GLY A 403 -3.21 7.98 15.14
CA GLY A 403 -2.06 8.01 16.03
C GLY A 403 -0.83 7.29 15.48
N LEU A 404 -1.03 6.26 14.64
CA LEU A 404 0.07 5.58 13.95
C LEU A 404 0.76 6.53 12.96
N ILE A 405 -0.03 7.15 12.06
CA ILE A 405 0.53 8.07 11.06
C ILE A 405 1.22 9.24 11.72
N TYR A 406 0.56 9.90 12.70
CA TYR A 406 1.20 10.96 13.47
C TYR A 406 2.49 10.51 14.17
N GLY A 407 2.55 9.26 14.66
CA GLY A 407 3.75 8.73 15.29
C GLY A 407 4.90 8.49 14.32
N LEU A 408 4.59 8.06 13.10
CA LEU A 408 5.57 7.90 12.02
C LEU A 408 6.07 9.26 11.53
N ASP A 409 5.16 10.20 11.22
CA ASP A 409 5.51 11.57 10.82
C ASP A 409 6.38 12.28 11.88
N ILE A 410 6.07 12.10 13.16
CA ILE A 410 6.87 12.62 14.27
C ILE A 410 8.30 12.06 14.23
N LEU A 411 8.47 10.76 13.91
CA LEU A 411 9.79 10.14 13.88
C LEU A 411 10.67 10.72 12.77
N ASP A 412 10.12 11.20 11.66
CA ASP A 412 10.87 11.81 10.56
C ASP A 412 11.61 13.08 10.98
N ASN A 413 11.20 13.70 12.11
CA ASN A 413 11.91 14.81 12.73
C ASN A 413 12.55 14.41 14.07
N TRP A 414 11.77 13.80 14.98
CA TRP A 414 12.20 13.51 16.35
C TRP A 414 13.41 12.56 16.40
N LEU A 415 13.59 11.71 15.40
CA LEU A 415 14.75 10.83 15.29
C LEU A 415 16.07 11.62 15.32
N TYR A 416 16.07 12.86 14.83
CA TYR A 416 17.25 13.71 14.66
C TYR A 416 17.26 14.94 15.59
N ASP A 417 16.08 15.41 16.03
CA ASP A 417 15.93 16.62 16.87
C ASP A 417 15.04 16.40 18.09
N ASP A 418 15.65 16.34 19.26
CA ASP A 418 14.93 16.26 20.55
C ASP A 418 14.34 17.63 21.00
N GLU A 419 14.70 18.76 20.36
CA GLU A 419 14.25 20.09 20.79
C GLU A 419 12.87 20.42 20.22
N HIS A 420 12.55 19.94 19.00
CA HIS A 420 11.29 20.19 18.30
C HIS A 420 10.52 18.91 17.96
N PRO A 421 10.28 18.01 18.93
CA PRO A 421 9.78 16.65 18.66
C PRO A 421 8.33 16.60 18.16
N PHE A 422 7.58 17.72 18.22
CA PHE A 422 6.18 17.80 17.79
C PHE A 422 5.99 18.64 16.51
N ALA A 423 7.05 18.97 15.80
CA ALA A 423 6.98 19.87 14.64
C ALA A 423 6.03 19.36 13.56
N GLN A 424 6.06 18.07 13.25
CA GLN A 424 5.27 17.45 12.18
C GLN A 424 3.75 17.36 12.48
N VAL A 425 3.34 17.54 13.73
CA VAL A 425 1.91 17.56 14.10
C VAL A 425 1.41 18.97 14.48
N GLN A 426 2.13 20.00 14.07
CA GLN A 426 1.79 21.42 14.24
C GLN A 426 2.12 22.23 12.97
N LEU A 427 1.59 21.82 11.80
CA LEU A 427 1.90 22.41 10.50
C LEU A 427 0.98 23.55 10.09
N ILE A 428 -0.15 23.82 10.79
CA ILE A 428 -1.04 24.95 10.44
C ILE A 428 -0.29 26.28 10.41
N PRO A 429 0.56 26.64 11.40
CA PRO A 429 1.37 27.86 11.32
C PRO A 429 2.35 27.85 10.13
N VAL A 430 2.81 26.70 9.69
CA VAL A 430 3.70 26.56 8.53
C VAL A 430 2.92 26.89 7.25
N PHE A 431 1.72 26.30 7.09
CA PHE A 431 0.83 26.66 5.94
C PHE A 431 0.49 28.14 5.90
N ASP A 432 0.15 28.74 7.05
CA ASP A 432 -0.13 30.17 7.12
C ASP A 432 1.09 31.00 6.70
N LYS A 433 2.29 30.57 7.13
CA LYS A 433 3.54 31.20 6.72
C LYS A 433 3.80 31.07 5.22
N LEU A 434 3.56 29.90 4.62
CA LEU A 434 3.70 29.70 3.18
C LEU A 434 2.72 30.57 2.38
N LYS A 435 1.47 30.76 2.86
CA LYS A 435 0.50 31.69 2.25
C LYS A 435 1.01 33.14 2.25
N GLU A 436 1.74 33.56 3.29
CA GLU A 436 2.39 34.88 3.34
C GLU A 436 3.57 34.96 2.35
N LEU A 437 4.36 33.88 2.24
CA LEU A 437 5.60 33.82 1.46
C LEU A 437 5.36 33.62 -0.04
N LYS A 438 4.18 33.13 -0.46
CA LYS A 438 3.90 32.79 -1.88
C LYS A 438 4.12 33.95 -2.85
N ASN A 439 3.97 35.22 -2.39
CA ASN A 439 4.17 36.40 -3.21
C ASN A 439 5.53 37.09 -2.96
N GLN A 440 6.43 36.50 -2.20
CA GLN A 440 7.70 37.08 -1.79
C GLN A 440 8.93 36.42 -2.46
N ARG A 441 8.73 35.71 -3.53
CA ARG A 441 9.81 34.99 -4.26
C ARG A 441 10.54 33.93 -3.40
N TYR A 442 9.88 33.45 -2.36
CA TYR A 442 10.44 32.43 -1.48
C TYR A 442 10.68 31.11 -2.19
N PHE A 443 9.67 30.62 -2.92
CA PHE A 443 9.74 29.37 -3.67
C PHE A 443 10.77 29.42 -4.80
N GLU A 444 10.84 30.53 -5.52
CA GLU A 444 11.86 30.72 -6.53
C GLU A 444 13.28 30.74 -5.94
N GLY A 445 13.40 31.27 -4.71
CA GLY A 445 14.66 31.23 -3.94
C GLY A 445 15.08 29.80 -3.60
N LEU A 446 14.13 28.91 -3.24
CA LEU A 446 14.39 27.48 -3.02
C LEU A 446 14.83 26.78 -4.32
N ILE A 447 14.13 27.05 -5.43
CA ILE A 447 14.49 26.52 -6.75
C ILE A 447 15.92 26.93 -7.13
N GLN A 448 16.25 28.23 -7.00
CA GLN A 448 17.60 28.71 -7.31
C GLN A 448 18.65 28.02 -6.45
N LYS A 449 18.42 27.97 -5.12
CA LYS A 449 19.40 27.45 -4.16
C LYS A 449 19.62 25.94 -4.32
N TYR A 450 18.54 25.16 -4.41
CA TYR A 450 18.61 23.71 -4.29
C TYR A 450 18.54 22.97 -5.63
N LEU A 451 17.75 23.47 -6.60
CA LEU A 451 17.55 22.76 -7.86
C LEU A 451 18.49 23.25 -8.99
N LEU A 452 19.01 24.49 -8.92
CA LEU A 452 19.86 25.07 -9.96
C LEU A 452 21.34 25.21 -9.56
N ASP A 453 21.62 25.74 -8.36
CA ASP A 453 22.99 26.06 -7.91
C ASP A 453 23.63 24.94 -7.12
N ASN A 454 22.85 23.92 -6.72
CA ASN A 454 23.32 22.81 -5.92
C ASN A 454 24.06 21.77 -6.78
N THR A 455 25.20 21.31 -6.27
CA THR A 455 25.99 20.23 -6.88
C THR A 455 25.81 18.87 -6.21
N HIS A 456 25.15 18.84 -5.04
CA HIS A 456 24.81 17.59 -4.35
C HIS A 456 23.60 16.95 -5.01
N GLY A 457 23.82 16.23 -6.05
CA GLY A 457 22.80 15.56 -6.83
C GLY A 457 23.35 14.50 -7.76
N SER A 458 22.45 13.79 -8.40
CA SER A 458 22.78 12.77 -9.39
C SER A 458 21.88 12.87 -10.63
N ILE A 459 22.44 12.46 -11.75
CA ILE A 459 21.73 12.17 -12.98
C ILE A 459 21.86 10.67 -13.18
N LEU A 460 20.74 9.96 -13.02
CA LEU A 460 20.71 8.51 -13.15
C LEU A 460 20.02 8.12 -14.46
N THR A 461 20.66 7.24 -15.21
CA THR A 461 20.07 6.55 -16.35
C THR A 461 19.90 5.08 -15.97
N LEU A 462 18.68 4.61 -15.87
CA LEU A 462 18.39 3.21 -15.58
C LEU A 462 17.87 2.55 -16.87
N ASN A 463 18.69 1.67 -17.45
CA ASN A 463 18.42 1.04 -18.74
C ASN A 463 17.76 -0.34 -18.59
N PRO A 464 16.80 -0.68 -19.45
CA PRO A 464 16.29 -2.04 -19.55
C PRO A 464 17.37 -2.99 -20.06
N SER A 465 17.43 -4.22 -19.58
CA SER A 465 18.40 -5.22 -19.99
C SER A 465 17.78 -6.60 -20.10
N ARG A 466 17.56 -7.08 -21.34
CA ARG A 466 17.06 -8.42 -21.59
C ARG A 466 18.03 -9.48 -21.09
N GLY A 467 17.48 -10.58 -20.56
CA GLY A 467 18.28 -11.69 -20.06
C GLY A 467 19.11 -11.36 -18.79
N LEU A 468 18.99 -10.18 -18.19
CA LEU A 468 19.72 -9.84 -16.96
C LEU A 468 19.39 -10.80 -15.82
N THR A 469 18.11 -11.12 -15.60
CA THR A 469 17.67 -12.11 -14.62
C THR A 469 18.31 -13.48 -14.87
N ALA A 470 18.33 -13.93 -16.11
CA ALA A 470 18.94 -15.23 -16.47
C ALA A 470 20.47 -15.24 -16.27
N ARG A 471 21.16 -14.12 -16.59
CA ARG A 471 22.59 -13.98 -16.34
C ARG A 471 22.90 -14.02 -14.85
N ARG A 472 22.15 -13.27 -14.02
CA ARG A 472 22.28 -13.27 -12.55
C ARG A 472 21.99 -14.65 -11.95
N ALA A 473 20.91 -15.30 -12.38
CA ALA A 473 20.56 -16.65 -11.93
C ALA A 473 21.65 -17.67 -12.26
N LYS A 474 22.20 -17.65 -13.47
CA LYS A 474 23.28 -18.52 -13.88
C LYS A 474 24.58 -18.27 -13.10
N ALA A 475 24.93 -17.01 -12.89
CA ALA A 475 26.11 -16.65 -12.08
C ALA A 475 25.97 -17.14 -10.63
N LEU A 476 24.77 -17.03 -10.05
CA LEU A 476 24.46 -17.58 -8.73
C LEU A 476 24.57 -19.11 -8.71
N GLU A 477 23.99 -19.79 -9.70
CA GLU A 477 24.08 -21.26 -9.82
C GLU A 477 25.55 -21.74 -9.92
N GLU A 478 26.35 -21.07 -10.74
CA GLU A 478 27.79 -21.35 -10.87
C GLU A 478 28.56 -21.09 -9.57
N LYS A 479 28.26 -20.00 -8.85
CA LYS A 479 28.82 -19.68 -7.52
C LYS A 479 28.50 -20.79 -6.52
N LEU A 480 27.24 -21.19 -6.44
CA LEU A 480 26.79 -22.23 -5.49
C LEU A 480 27.32 -23.62 -5.85
N ALA A 481 27.36 -23.98 -7.13
CA ALA A 481 27.94 -25.22 -7.60
C ALA A 481 29.45 -25.29 -7.29
N ALA A 482 30.18 -24.20 -7.49
CA ALA A 482 31.59 -24.11 -7.11
C ALA A 482 31.79 -24.24 -5.60
N HIS A 483 30.93 -23.59 -4.81
CA HIS A 483 30.96 -23.73 -3.35
C HIS A 483 30.71 -25.19 -2.93
N LEU A 484 29.64 -25.81 -3.44
CA LEU A 484 29.33 -27.21 -3.14
C LEU A 484 30.48 -28.17 -3.55
N ALA A 485 31.14 -27.93 -4.68
CA ALA A 485 32.26 -28.70 -5.14
C ALA A 485 33.53 -28.55 -4.27
N SER A 486 33.67 -27.42 -3.56
CA SER A 486 34.77 -27.16 -2.64
C SER A 486 34.62 -27.89 -1.29
N LEU A 487 33.42 -28.33 -0.96
CA LEU A 487 33.11 -29.01 0.31
C LEU A 487 33.49 -30.50 0.24
N ASN A 488 33.97 -31.01 1.35
CA ASN A 488 34.16 -32.46 1.51
C ASN A 488 32.82 -33.17 1.85
N ASP A 489 32.81 -34.52 1.85
CA ASP A 489 31.60 -35.31 2.08
C ASP A 489 31.00 -35.09 3.47
N GLU A 490 31.81 -34.82 4.49
CA GLU A 490 31.36 -34.53 5.85
C GLU A 490 30.68 -33.17 5.94
N GLU A 491 31.25 -32.14 5.31
CA GLU A 491 30.65 -30.79 5.22
C GLU A 491 29.33 -30.79 4.44
N LYS A 492 29.25 -31.56 3.35
CA LYS A 492 27.99 -31.73 2.61
C LYS A 492 26.91 -32.41 3.45
N ALA A 493 27.31 -33.46 4.18
CA ALA A 493 26.38 -34.17 5.08
C ALA A 493 25.90 -33.26 6.22
N GLU A 494 26.77 -32.44 6.79
CA GLU A 494 26.40 -31.43 7.78
C GLU A 494 25.40 -30.41 7.21
N MET A 495 25.60 -29.94 5.98
CA MET A 495 24.69 -29.01 5.31
C MET A 495 23.30 -29.63 5.08
N VAL A 496 23.23 -30.88 4.61
CA VAL A 496 21.97 -31.65 4.52
C VAL A 496 21.33 -31.78 5.89
N GLN A 497 22.11 -32.10 6.92
CA GLN A 497 21.60 -32.24 8.28
C GLN A 497 20.98 -30.90 8.77
N LYS A 498 21.64 -29.78 8.53
CA LYS A 498 21.11 -28.45 8.86
C LYS A 498 19.79 -28.11 8.11
N THR A 499 19.69 -28.55 6.87
CA THR A 499 18.42 -28.41 6.11
C THR A 499 17.30 -29.19 6.79
N VAL A 500 17.53 -30.45 7.10
CA VAL A 500 16.57 -31.35 7.78
C VAL A 500 16.19 -30.81 9.18
N GLU A 501 17.16 -30.28 9.92
CA GLU A 501 16.91 -29.69 11.24
C GLU A 501 16.00 -28.44 11.14
N LEU A 502 16.22 -27.59 10.16
CA LEU A 502 15.37 -26.43 9.92
C LEU A 502 13.95 -26.84 9.52
N GLU A 503 13.80 -27.77 8.58
CA GLU A 503 12.50 -28.34 8.19
C GLU A 503 11.77 -28.94 9.39
N ARG A 504 12.48 -29.73 10.21
CA ARG A 504 11.92 -30.28 11.45
C ARG A 504 11.50 -29.19 12.43
N TYR A 505 12.29 -28.14 12.60
CA TYR A 505 11.92 -26.99 13.43
C TYR A 505 10.62 -26.36 12.91
N GLN A 506 10.49 -26.13 11.62
CA GLN A 506 9.31 -25.56 10.97
C GLN A 506 8.07 -26.46 11.12
N GLU A 507 8.22 -27.78 11.00
CA GLU A 507 7.13 -28.76 11.03
C GLU A 507 6.63 -29.09 12.43
N THR A 508 7.47 -28.97 13.45
CA THR A 508 7.09 -29.31 14.83
C THR A 508 5.99 -28.35 15.29
N PRO A 509 4.77 -28.83 15.62
CA PRO A 509 3.72 -27.97 16.14
C PRO A 509 4.14 -27.29 17.44
N GLU A 510 3.53 -26.12 17.71
CA GLU A 510 3.71 -25.46 19.00
C GLU A 510 3.14 -26.32 20.14
N ASP A 511 3.79 -26.29 21.30
CA ASP A 511 3.24 -26.95 22.50
C ASP A 511 2.01 -26.16 22.98
N PRO A 512 0.82 -26.81 23.09
CA PRO A 512 -0.41 -26.13 23.52
C PRO A 512 -0.33 -25.45 24.89
N GLU A 513 0.53 -25.96 25.80
CA GLU A 513 0.74 -25.32 27.11
C GLU A 513 1.57 -24.04 26.97
N THR A 514 2.58 -24.05 26.12
CA THR A 514 3.39 -22.87 25.79
C THR A 514 2.53 -21.80 25.12
N ALA A 515 1.62 -22.17 24.21
CA ALA A 515 0.71 -21.23 23.54
C ALA A 515 -0.21 -20.46 24.50
N LYS A 516 -0.42 -20.97 25.73
CA LYS A 516 -1.21 -20.28 26.77
C LYS A 516 -0.53 -19.04 27.36
N CYS A 517 0.77 -18.84 27.12
CA CYS A 517 1.48 -17.64 27.61
C CYS A 517 0.98 -16.36 26.92
N ILE A 518 0.45 -16.44 25.69
CA ILE A 518 -0.13 -15.27 25.01
C ILE A 518 -1.41 -14.86 25.73
N PRO A 519 -1.47 -13.63 26.24
CA PRO A 519 -2.68 -13.10 26.86
C PRO A 519 -3.76 -12.93 25.81
N MET A 520 -4.99 -13.25 26.16
CA MET A 520 -6.11 -13.28 25.23
C MET A 520 -7.37 -12.68 25.86
N LEU A 521 -8.14 -12.01 25.05
CA LEU A 521 -9.51 -11.58 25.41
C LEU A 521 -10.46 -12.76 25.48
N LYS A 522 -11.63 -12.54 26.10
CA LYS A 522 -12.72 -13.51 26.16
C LYS A 522 -13.79 -13.16 25.12
N ARG A 523 -14.65 -14.11 24.76
CA ARG A 523 -15.79 -13.86 23.85
C ARG A 523 -16.74 -12.80 24.42
N GLU A 524 -16.85 -12.68 25.74
CA GLU A 524 -17.68 -11.69 26.40
C GLU A 524 -17.17 -10.26 26.24
N ASP A 525 -15.89 -10.08 25.94
CA ASP A 525 -15.27 -8.78 25.70
C ASP A 525 -15.57 -8.25 24.28
N ILE A 526 -16.16 -9.08 23.41
CA ILE A 526 -16.51 -8.73 22.04
C ILE A 526 -17.94 -8.14 22.01
N ARG A 527 -18.08 -7.01 21.31
CA ARG A 527 -19.40 -6.42 21.06
C ARG A 527 -20.26 -7.37 20.22
N LYS A 528 -21.51 -7.59 20.62
CA LYS A 528 -22.43 -8.51 19.96
C LYS A 528 -23.15 -7.87 18.77
N GLU A 529 -23.41 -6.58 18.83
CA GLU A 529 -24.16 -5.84 17.83
C GLU A 529 -23.25 -5.32 16.73
N ILE A 530 -23.78 -5.23 15.51
CA ILE A 530 -23.12 -4.54 14.41
C ILE A 530 -23.13 -3.02 14.63
N THR A 531 -22.29 -2.29 13.86
CA THR A 531 -22.47 -0.85 13.70
C THR A 531 -23.54 -0.62 12.63
N PRO A 532 -24.65 0.08 12.92
CA PRO A 532 -25.72 0.34 11.97
C PRO A 532 -25.23 1.07 10.71
N PHE A 533 -25.97 0.91 9.61
CA PHE A 533 -25.75 1.69 8.40
C PHE A 533 -26.45 3.05 8.50
N THR A 534 -25.84 4.10 7.94
CA THR A 534 -26.38 5.46 7.97
C THR A 534 -27.04 5.82 6.64
N ASN A 535 -27.99 4.98 6.16
CA ASN A 535 -28.68 5.21 4.88
C ASN A 535 -30.03 5.88 5.09
N GLU A 536 -30.21 7.11 4.57
CA GLU A 536 -31.51 7.73 4.36
C GLU A 536 -31.72 7.92 2.85
N ALA A 537 -32.69 7.16 2.30
CA ALA A 537 -32.99 7.25 0.86
C ALA A 537 -34.02 8.36 0.61
N LEU A 538 -33.62 9.32 -0.18
CA LEU A 538 -34.45 10.47 -0.60
C LEU A 538 -34.62 10.44 -2.13
N ASP A 539 -35.67 11.10 -2.61
CA ASP A 539 -35.86 11.34 -4.04
C ASP A 539 -35.56 12.82 -4.39
N ILE A 540 -34.81 13.02 -5.45
CA ILE A 540 -34.60 14.34 -6.04
C ILE A 540 -34.97 14.27 -7.53
N ASP A 541 -36.22 14.64 -7.82
CA ASP A 541 -36.77 14.72 -9.18
C ASP A 541 -36.58 13.41 -9.97
N GLY A 542 -36.73 12.25 -9.30
CA GLY A 542 -36.60 10.91 -9.86
C GLY A 542 -35.17 10.28 -9.76
N SER A 543 -34.20 10.98 -9.18
CA SER A 543 -32.90 10.39 -8.85
C SER A 543 -32.86 9.93 -7.39
N LEU A 544 -32.32 8.73 -7.17
CA LEU A 544 -32.00 8.24 -5.83
C LEU A 544 -30.93 9.12 -5.19
N PHE A 545 -31.21 9.65 -4.01
CA PHE A 545 -30.25 10.38 -3.20
C PHE A 545 -30.08 9.65 -1.86
N LEU A 546 -28.94 9.01 -1.67
CA LEU A 546 -28.54 8.38 -0.42
C LEU A 546 -27.83 9.42 0.46
N TYR A 547 -28.46 9.76 1.57
CA TYR A 547 -27.89 10.63 2.56
C TYR A 547 -27.34 9.85 3.74
N HIS A 548 -26.12 10.18 4.13
CA HIS A 548 -25.44 9.60 5.28
C HIS A 548 -25.16 10.71 6.29
N GLU A 549 -25.98 10.80 7.34
CA GLU A 549 -25.79 11.79 8.41
C GLU A 549 -24.65 11.37 9.32
N VAL A 550 -23.51 12.02 9.17
CA VAL A 550 -22.28 11.73 9.93
C VAL A 550 -21.61 13.06 10.29
N PRO A 551 -21.09 13.22 11.53
CA PRO A 551 -20.26 14.37 11.89
C PRO A 551 -18.96 14.38 11.06
N THR A 552 -18.80 15.38 10.19
CA THR A 552 -17.69 15.48 9.23
C THR A 552 -16.78 16.68 9.43
N ASN A 553 -16.99 17.44 10.52
CA ASN A 553 -16.27 18.70 10.80
C ASN A 553 -16.37 19.72 9.65
N GLY A 554 -17.54 19.81 9.00
CA GLY A 554 -17.79 20.80 7.94
C GLY A 554 -17.33 20.38 6.55
N ILE A 555 -16.88 19.14 6.34
CA ILE A 555 -16.53 18.59 5.02
C ILE A 555 -17.72 17.80 4.47
N GLY A 556 -18.14 18.10 3.25
CA GLY A 556 -19.10 17.31 2.48
C GLY A 556 -18.40 16.35 1.54
N TYR A 557 -18.78 15.07 1.57
CA TYR A 557 -18.32 14.05 0.63
C TYR A 557 -19.44 13.69 -0.33
N LEU A 558 -19.23 13.94 -1.62
CA LEU A 558 -20.22 13.77 -2.69
C LEU A 558 -19.77 12.71 -3.68
N ASP A 559 -20.64 11.75 -3.97
CA ASP A 559 -20.50 10.81 -5.08
C ASP A 559 -21.71 10.99 -6.02
N LEU A 560 -21.46 11.44 -7.25
CA LEU A 560 -22.42 11.41 -8.34
C LEU A 560 -22.16 10.15 -9.16
N MET A 561 -23.17 9.27 -9.25
CA MET A 561 -23.01 7.91 -9.77
C MET A 561 -23.98 7.70 -10.94
N PHE A 562 -23.46 7.47 -12.14
CA PHE A 562 -24.24 7.20 -13.35
C PHE A 562 -24.25 5.70 -13.63
N ASP A 563 -25.43 5.07 -13.64
CA ASP A 563 -25.61 3.62 -13.85
C ASP A 563 -25.15 3.23 -15.26
N VAL A 564 -24.24 2.25 -15.34
CA VAL A 564 -23.62 1.80 -16.61
C VAL A 564 -23.83 0.29 -16.86
N LYS A 565 -24.70 -0.37 -16.07
CA LYS A 565 -24.88 -1.83 -16.14
C LYS A 565 -25.27 -2.36 -17.53
N ASP A 566 -26.02 -1.55 -18.27
CA ASP A 566 -26.55 -1.91 -19.59
C ASP A 566 -25.60 -1.51 -20.75
N LEU A 567 -24.35 -1.08 -20.40
CA LEU A 567 -23.36 -0.69 -21.38
C LEU A 567 -22.88 -1.93 -22.17
N PRO A 568 -22.82 -1.85 -23.50
CA PRO A 568 -22.25 -2.93 -24.33
C PRO A 568 -20.83 -3.29 -23.92
N ALA A 569 -20.50 -4.59 -23.95
CA ALA A 569 -19.19 -5.07 -23.47
C ALA A 569 -18.02 -4.43 -24.22
N GLU A 570 -18.16 -4.09 -25.49
CA GLU A 570 -17.15 -3.42 -26.31
C GLU A 570 -16.87 -1.97 -25.87
N LYS A 571 -17.82 -1.32 -25.18
CA LYS A 571 -17.65 0.05 -24.65
C LYS A 571 -17.01 0.08 -23.25
N VAL A 572 -16.91 -1.03 -22.54
CA VAL A 572 -16.36 -1.11 -21.19
C VAL A 572 -14.90 -0.62 -21.13
N PRO A 573 -13.99 -0.96 -22.03
CA PRO A 573 -12.62 -0.42 -22.01
C PRO A 573 -12.58 1.11 -22.22
N TYR A 574 -13.48 1.66 -23.05
CA TYR A 574 -13.60 3.11 -23.24
C TYR A 574 -14.11 3.82 -21.97
N LEU A 575 -14.97 3.16 -21.17
CA LEU A 575 -15.37 3.64 -19.86
C LEU A 575 -14.17 3.71 -18.91
N GLY A 576 -13.31 2.69 -18.96
CA GLY A 576 -12.03 2.65 -18.23
C GLY A 576 -11.08 3.79 -18.62
N LEU A 577 -11.09 4.19 -19.91
CA LEU A 577 -10.31 5.34 -20.39
C LEU A 577 -10.97 6.68 -20.01
N LEU A 578 -12.30 6.81 -20.15
CA LEU A 578 -13.05 8.04 -19.90
C LEU A 578 -12.83 8.56 -18.47
N LYS A 579 -12.76 7.68 -17.46
CA LYS A 579 -12.44 8.07 -16.08
C LYS A 579 -11.07 8.75 -15.93
N SER A 580 -10.14 8.47 -16.85
CA SER A 580 -8.79 9.04 -16.85
C SER A 580 -8.68 10.29 -17.73
N VAL A 581 -9.66 10.54 -18.59
CA VAL A 581 -9.71 11.68 -19.49
C VAL A 581 -10.45 12.87 -18.87
N LEU A 582 -11.61 12.62 -18.24
CA LEU A 582 -12.42 13.67 -17.66
C LEU A 582 -11.71 14.34 -16.46
N GLY A 583 -11.61 15.67 -16.53
CA GLY A 583 -10.85 16.49 -15.59
C GLY A 583 -9.38 16.70 -15.97
N TYR A 584 -8.90 16.04 -17.04
CA TYR A 584 -7.53 16.14 -17.53
C TYR A 584 -7.39 16.64 -18.97
N VAL A 585 -8.48 17.09 -19.55
CA VAL A 585 -8.56 17.77 -20.86
C VAL A 585 -9.09 19.20 -20.67
N ASP A 586 -8.87 20.05 -21.68
CA ASP A 586 -9.39 21.41 -21.67
C ASP A 586 -10.92 21.41 -21.61
N THR A 587 -11.48 22.47 -21.05
CA THR A 587 -12.92 22.74 -21.02
C THR A 587 -13.22 24.04 -21.74
N ALA A 588 -14.50 24.43 -21.82
CA ALA A 588 -14.86 25.69 -22.50
C ALA A 588 -14.23 26.94 -21.85
N HIS A 589 -13.95 26.90 -20.54
CA HIS A 589 -13.52 28.10 -19.80
C HIS A 589 -12.12 27.97 -19.18
N TYR A 590 -11.54 26.78 -19.16
CA TYR A 590 -10.26 26.49 -18.52
C TYR A 590 -9.41 25.55 -19.38
N THR A 591 -8.12 25.79 -19.46
CA THR A 591 -7.18 24.75 -19.79
C THR A 591 -7.15 23.69 -18.69
N TYR A 592 -6.73 22.46 -18.99
CA TYR A 592 -6.70 21.38 -17.98
C TYR A 592 -5.81 21.70 -16.77
N GLY A 593 -4.75 22.49 -16.97
CA GLY A 593 -3.91 22.97 -15.87
C GLY A 593 -4.61 24.00 -14.99
N GLU A 594 -5.28 25.00 -15.60
CA GLU A 594 -6.07 26.00 -14.88
C GLU A 594 -7.25 25.34 -14.15
N LEU A 595 -7.93 24.38 -14.78
CA LEU A 595 -9.03 23.63 -14.18
C LEU A 595 -8.58 22.91 -12.90
N THR A 596 -7.47 22.20 -12.97
CA THR A 596 -6.93 21.48 -11.79
C THR A 596 -6.54 22.44 -10.68
N ASN A 597 -5.87 23.55 -11.01
CA ASN A 597 -5.49 24.55 -10.02
C ASN A 597 -6.73 25.22 -9.39
N GLU A 598 -7.79 25.52 -10.16
CA GLU A 598 -9.05 26.04 -9.63
C GLU A 598 -9.72 25.05 -8.67
N ILE A 599 -9.82 23.77 -9.06
CA ILE A 599 -10.40 22.71 -8.22
C ILE A 599 -9.63 22.58 -6.90
N ASN A 600 -8.31 22.49 -6.95
CA ASN A 600 -7.48 22.24 -5.77
C ASN A 600 -7.31 23.48 -4.87
N ALA A 601 -7.40 24.70 -5.44
CA ALA A 601 -7.41 25.93 -4.64
C ALA A 601 -8.70 26.11 -3.85
N GLU A 602 -9.82 25.58 -4.33
CA GLU A 602 -11.15 25.88 -3.77
C GLU A 602 -11.84 24.70 -3.10
N THR A 603 -11.39 23.45 -3.38
CA THR A 603 -12.03 22.22 -2.91
C THR A 603 -10.99 21.23 -2.40
N GLY A 604 -11.45 20.07 -1.90
CA GLY A 604 -10.60 18.93 -1.56
C GLY A 604 -10.32 17.98 -2.75
N GLY A 605 -10.67 18.44 -3.98
CA GLY A 605 -10.45 17.68 -5.21
C GLY A 605 -11.74 17.09 -5.82
N ILE A 606 -11.66 16.81 -7.12
CA ILE A 606 -12.68 16.07 -7.90
C ILE A 606 -11.99 14.94 -8.63
N MET A 607 -12.60 13.75 -8.63
CA MET A 607 -12.08 12.56 -9.27
C MET A 607 -13.17 11.78 -9.98
N CYS A 608 -12.91 11.36 -11.21
CA CYS A 608 -13.74 10.39 -11.92
C CYS A 608 -13.28 8.96 -11.64
N GLY A 609 -14.22 8.03 -11.61
CA GLY A 609 -13.96 6.62 -11.34
C GLY A 609 -15.07 5.71 -11.81
N VAL A 610 -14.93 4.42 -11.57
CA VAL A 610 -16.00 3.44 -11.78
C VAL A 610 -16.12 2.60 -10.51
N GLU A 611 -17.35 2.45 -10.02
CA GLU A 611 -17.67 1.63 -8.86
C GLU A 611 -18.48 0.42 -9.30
N VAL A 612 -18.18 -0.75 -8.74
CA VAL A 612 -18.85 -2.01 -9.07
C VAL A 612 -19.27 -2.70 -7.78
N PHE A 613 -20.53 -3.07 -7.69
CA PHE A 613 -21.16 -3.69 -6.52
C PHE A 613 -21.72 -5.05 -6.93
N ASP A 614 -21.29 -6.12 -6.24
CA ASP A 614 -21.91 -7.43 -6.37
C ASP A 614 -23.28 -7.45 -5.64
N HIS A 615 -24.10 -8.43 -5.90
CA HIS A 615 -25.37 -8.59 -5.20
C HIS A 615 -25.30 -9.72 -4.17
N ALA A 616 -25.67 -9.44 -2.91
CA ALA A 616 -25.52 -10.37 -1.80
C ALA A 616 -26.32 -11.67 -1.97
N GLU A 617 -27.46 -11.63 -2.68
CA GLU A 617 -28.37 -12.77 -2.87
C GLU A 617 -28.37 -13.34 -4.28
N SER A 618 -27.75 -12.66 -5.27
CA SER A 618 -27.62 -13.14 -6.64
C SER A 618 -26.21 -13.59 -6.95
N ILE A 619 -26.04 -14.48 -7.93
CA ILE A 619 -24.74 -15.10 -8.23
C ILE A 619 -23.98 -14.28 -9.30
N ASP A 620 -24.67 -13.85 -10.35
CA ASP A 620 -24.06 -13.20 -11.52
C ASP A 620 -24.53 -11.75 -11.72
N GLU A 621 -25.42 -11.26 -10.85
CA GLU A 621 -25.88 -9.87 -10.88
C GLU A 621 -24.89 -8.95 -10.20
N PHE A 622 -24.65 -7.81 -10.83
CA PHE A 622 -23.83 -6.73 -10.27
C PHE A 622 -24.39 -5.38 -10.75
N ARG A 623 -24.04 -4.33 -10.06
CA ARG A 623 -24.30 -2.95 -10.50
C ARG A 623 -22.98 -2.24 -10.71
N ALA A 624 -22.87 -1.46 -11.78
CA ALA A 624 -21.71 -0.66 -12.06
C ALA A 624 -22.11 0.79 -12.33
N PHE A 625 -21.27 1.73 -11.89
CA PHE A 625 -21.52 3.17 -12.01
C PHE A 625 -20.25 3.90 -12.43
N PHE A 626 -20.38 4.77 -13.40
CA PHE A 626 -19.40 5.83 -13.60
C PHE A 626 -19.59 6.87 -12.49
N SER A 627 -18.56 7.15 -11.71
CA SER A 627 -18.67 8.03 -10.55
C SER A 627 -17.84 9.29 -10.71
N VAL A 628 -18.41 10.44 -10.28
CA VAL A 628 -17.70 11.69 -10.10
C VAL A 628 -17.74 12.02 -8.62
N ARG A 629 -16.60 11.88 -7.98
CA ARG A 629 -16.42 12.09 -6.54
C ARG A 629 -15.80 13.45 -6.27
N GLY A 630 -16.34 14.16 -5.30
CA GLY A 630 -15.78 15.42 -4.85
C GLY A 630 -15.94 15.60 -3.36
N LYS A 631 -15.04 16.38 -2.76
CA LYS A 631 -15.13 16.76 -1.36
C LYS A 631 -14.80 18.24 -1.21
N THR A 632 -15.46 18.89 -0.26
CA THR A 632 -15.23 20.31 -0.01
C THR A 632 -15.77 20.73 1.34
N MET A 633 -15.30 21.86 1.86
CA MET A 633 -15.94 22.53 2.99
C MET A 633 -17.34 23.03 2.59
N TYR A 634 -18.33 22.94 3.47
CA TYR A 634 -19.73 23.32 3.17
C TYR A 634 -19.90 24.67 2.48
N PRO A 635 -19.20 25.77 2.88
CA PRO A 635 -19.32 27.06 2.22
C PRO A 635 -18.87 27.09 0.74
N LYS A 636 -18.18 26.04 0.29
CA LYS A 636 -17.64 25.90 -1.08
C LYS A 636 -18.43 24.89 -1.93
N THR A 637 -19.58 24.42 -1.46
CA THR A 637 -20.42 23.43 -2.17
C THR A 637 -20.81 23.91 -3.57
N ASP A 638 -21.13 25.19 -3.74
CA ASP A 638 -21.48 25.77 -5.02
C ASP A 638 -20.30 25.77 -6.02
N VAL A 639 -19.08 25.99 -5.53
CA VAL A 639 -17.86 25.93 -6.34
C VAL A 639 -17.60 24.49 -6.78
N LEU A 640 -17.72 23.51 -5.87
CA LEU A 640 -17.60 22.10 -6.22
C LEU A 640 -18.53 21.71 -7.38
N PHE A 641 -19.81 22.03 -7.27
CA PHE A 641 -20.78 21.74 -8.33
C PHE A 641 -20.55 22.56 -9.63
N LYS A 642 -20.02 23.76 -9.52
CA LYS A 642 -19.60 24.55 -10.70
C LYS A 642 -18.51 23.80 -11.46
N MET A 643 -17.47 23.32 -10.77
CA MET A 643 -16.36 22.59 -11.41
C MET A 643 -16.82 21.23 -11.97
N ILE A 644 -17.68 20.51 -11.25
CA ILE A 644 -18.28 19.27 -11.77
C ILE A 644 -19.05 19.51 -13.07
N ARG A 645 -19.90 20.57 -13.14
CA ARG A 645 -20.61 20.92 -14.37
C ARG A 645 -19.65 21.28 -15.50
N GLU A 646 -18.59 21.99 -15.20
CA GLU A 646 -17.55 22.32 -16.17
C GLU A 646 -16.95 21.05 -16.78
N ILE A 647 -16.55 20.09 -15.95
CA ILE A 647 -15.99 18.81 -16.40
C ILE A 647 -17.01 18.02 -17.24
N LEU A 648 -18.24 17.87 -16.74
CA LEU A 648 -19.21 16.97 -17.39
C LEU A 648 -19.81 17.53 -18.67
N ASN A 649 -19.95 18.85 -18.78
CA ASN A 649 -20.69 19.45 -19.88
C ASN A 649 -19.80 20.12 -20.94
N THR A 650 -18.54 20.45 -20.60
CA THR A 650 -17.73 21.30 -21.49
C THR A 650 -16.32 20.75 -21.75
N SER A 651 -15.98 19.55 -21.27
CA SER A 651 -14.71 18.90 -21.61
C SER A 651 -14.57 18.72 -23.11
N SER A 652 -13.43 19.14 -23.66
CA SER A 652 -13.10 19.01 -25.09
C SER A 652 -12.27 17.77 -25.34
N LEU A 653 -12.77 16.86 -26.17
CA LEU A 653 -12.06 15.65 -26.58
C LEU A 653 -11.37 15.83 -27.96
N GLU A 654 -11.38 17.04 -28.52
CA GLU A 654 -10.85 17.30 -29.87
C GLU A 654 -9.31 17.39 -29.89
N ASP A 655 -8.66 17.68 -28.76
CA ASP A 655 -7.20 17.67 -28.67
C ASP A 655 -6.65 16.24 -28.62
N THR A 656 -6.44 15.67 -29.81
CA THR A 656 -5.95 14.29 -29.97
C THR A 656 -4.52 14.12 -29.46
N ARG A 657 -3.69 15.17 -29.47
CA ARG A 657 -2.35 15.10 -28.87
C ARG A 657 -2.45 14.88 -27.35
N ARG A 658 -3.32 15.66 -26.69
CA ARG A 658 -3.55 15.50 -25.26
C ARG A 658 -4.14 14.15 -24.90
N LEU A 659 -5.04 13.61 -25.71
CA LEU A 659 -5.58 12.25 -25.54
C LEU A 659 -4.47 11.20 -25.63
N HIS A 660 -3.55 11.32 -26.58
CA HIS A 660 -2.42 10.39 -26.71
C HIS A 660 -1.50 10.44 -25.49
N GLU A 661 -1.17 11.64 -25.01
CA GLU A 661 -0.40 11.82 -23.76
C GLU A 661 -1.06 11.09 -22.58
N ILE A 662 -2.39 11.24 -22.42
CA ILE A 662 -3.14 10.55 -21.35
C ILE A 662 -3.09 9.03 -21.54
N ILE A 663 -3.27 8.52 -22.76
CA ILE A 663 -3.23 7.09 -23.06
C ILE A 663 -1.85 6.50 -22.72
N SER A 664 -0.77 7.18 -23.12
CA SER A 664 0.61 6.75 -22.83
C SER A 664 0.89 6.71 -21.32
N GLN A 665 0.42 7.71 -20.57
CA GLN A 665 0.51 7.72 -19.11
C GLN A 665 -0.32 6.60 -18.46
N VAL A 666 -1.56 6.37 -18.93
CA VAL A 666 -2.42 5.28 -18.45
C VAL A 666 -1.76 3.93 -18.71
N LYS A 667 -1.19 3.71 -19.90
CA LYS A 667 -0.43 2.51 -20.23
C LYS A 667 0.74 2.29 -19.28
N SER A 668 1.59 3.31 -19.09
CA SER A 668 2.75 3.25 -18.20
C SER A 668 2.37 2.87 -16.76
N ARG A 669 1.33 3.53 -16.21
CA ARG A 669 0.84 3.25 -14.85
C ARG A 669 0.20 1.87 -14.72
N ALA A 670 -0.52 1.43 -15.75
CA ALA A 670 -1.10 0.09 -15.78
C ALA A 670 0.00 -0.99 -15.78
N GLN A 671 1.08 -0.80 -16.55
CA GLN A 671 2.24 -1.70 -16.54
C GLN A 671 2.83 -1.86 -15.14
N SER A 672 3.15 -0.74 -14.48
CA SER A 672 3.68 -0.78 -13.10
C SER A 672 2.72 -1.48 -12.13
N SER A 673 1.41 -1.16 -12.21
CA SER A 673 0.40 -1.73 -11.33
C SER A 673 0.21 -3.24 -11.53
N LEU A 674 0.20 -3.72 -12.76
CA LEU A 674 0.04 -5.15 -13.07
C LEU A 674 1.20 -6.00 -12.49
N VAL A 675 2.40 -5.47 -12.49
CA VAL A 675 3.60 -6.14 -11.96
C VAL A 675 3.66 -6.03 -10.44
N SER A 676 3.55 -4.82 -9.88
CA SER A 676 3.68 -4.59 -8.44
C SER A 676 2.56 -5.24 -7.63
N ALA A 677 1.32 -5.27 -8.17
CA ALA A 677 0.16 -5.93 -7.59
C ALA A 677 -0.17 -7.27 -8.26
N GLY A 678 0.84 -8.05 -8.65
CA GLY A 678 0.68 -9.27 -9.44
C GLY A 678 -0.31 -10.29 -8.84
N HIS A 679 -0.42 -10.35 -7.51
CA HIS A 679 -1.40 -11.19 -6.82
C HIS A 679 -2.85 -10.77 -7.12
N SER A 680 -3.15 -9.47 -7.05
CA SER A 680 -4.48 -8.93 -7.36
C SER A 680 -4.78 -9.06 -8.85
N THR A 681 -3.78 -8.83 -9.70
CA THR A 681 -3.84 -9.04 -11.16
C THR A 681 -4.22 -10.49 -11.49
N ALA A 682 -3.54 -11.46 -10.87
CA ALA A 682 -3.80 -12.88 -11.09
C ALA A 682 -5.19 -13.30 -10.58
N VAL A 683 -5.63 -12.80 -9.40
CA VAL A 683 -6.97 -13.08 -8.85
C VAL A 683 -8.06 -12.51 -9.75
N LEU A 684 -7.95 -11.24 -10.17
CA LEU A 684 -8.95 -10.61 -11.04
C LEU A 684 -9.06 -11.36 -12.37
N ARG A 685 -7.92 -11.68 -12.98
CA ARG A 685 -7.89 -12.41 -14.24
C ARG A 685 -8.50 -13.80 -14.11
N ALA A 686 -8.14 -14.57 -13.08
CA ALA A 686 -8.72 -15.90 -12.83
C ALA A 686 -10.23 -15.83 -12.56
N ALA A 687 -10.70 -14.82 -11.80
CA ALA A 687 -12.12 -14.63 -11.53
C ALA A 687 -12.91 -14.25 -12.81
N SER A 688 -12.31 -13.50 -13.73
CA SER A 688 -12.95 -13.07 -14.99
C SER A 688 -13.37 -14.24 -15.90
N TYR A 689 -12.78 -15.41 -15.73
CA TYR A 689 -13.14 -16.61 -16.52
C TYR A 689 -14.52 -17.16 -16.17
N THR A 690 -15.07 -16.80 -15.01
CA THR A 690 -16.31 -17.38 -14.50
C THR A 690 -17.29 -16.38 -13.92
N SER A 691 -16.88 -15.12 -13.70
CA SER A 691 -17.69 -14.06 -13.12
C SER A 691 -17.87 -12.90 -14.11
N PRO A 692 -19.12 -12.57 -14.51
CA PRO A 692 -19.39 -11.40 -15.36
C PRO A 692 -18.89 -10.08 -14.73
N MET A 693 -19.04 -9.92 -13.41
CA MET A 693 -18.52 -8.76 -12.70
C MET A 693 -17.00 -8.66 -12.80
N ALA A 694 -16.28 -9.76 -12.55
CA ALA A 694 -14.83 -9.77 -12.65
C ALA A 694 -14.36 -9.57 -14.11
N ALA A 695 -15.09 -10.09 -15.11
CA ALA A 695 -14.81 -9.83 -16.52
C ALA A 695 -15.00 -8.35 -16.87
N PHE A 696 -16.04 -7.71 -16.35
CA PHE A 696 -16.23 -6.25 -16.46
C PHE A 696 -15.05 -5.49 -15.84
N GLN A 697 -14.64 -5.86 -14.64
CA GLN A 697 -13.52 -5.22 -13.95
C GLN A 697 -12.18 -5.44 -14.69
N ASP A 698 -11.94 -6.64 -15.24
CA ASP A 698 -10.72 -6.92 -16.01
C ASP A 698 -10.68 -6.11 -17.31
N ALA A 699 -11.83 -5.96 -17.99
CA ALA A 699 -11.95 -5.12 -19.19
C ALA A 699 -11.80 -3.60 -18.91
N MET A 700 -11.97 -3.17 -17.67
CA MET A 700 -11.91 -1.76 -17.27
C MET A 700 -10.60 -1.37 -16.59
N ALA A 701 -9.89 -2.31 -15.97
CA ALA A 701 -8.74 -2.00 -15.13
C ALA A 701 -7.69 -3.14 -14.99
N GLY A 702 -7.96 -4.35 -15.53
CA GLY A 702 -7.07 -5.51 -15.44
C GLY A 702 -6.21 -5.72 -16.68
N ILE A 703 -5.83 -6.98 -16.92
CA ILE A 703 -4.99 -7.37 -18.06
C ILE A 703 -5.69 -7.07 -19.39
N ALA A 704 -6.99 -7.35 -19.50
CA ALA A 704 -7.74 -7.08 -20.73
C ALA A 704 -7.79 -5.57 -21.05
N TYR A 705 -7.95 -4.73 -20.03
CA TYR A 705 -7.87 -3.27 -20.18
C TYR A 705 -6.48 -2.82 -20.63
N TYR A 706 -5.42 -3.34 -20.02
CA TYR A 706 -4.05 -3.02 -20.42
C TYR A 706 -3.80 -3.37 -21.89
N GLN A 707 -4.23 -4.55 -22.34
CA GLN A 707 -4.11 -4.98 -23.75
C GLN A 707 -4.86 -4.06 -24.70
N PHE A 708 -6.04 -3.57 -24.29
CA PHE A 708 -6.78 -2.57 -25.07
C PHE A 708 -6.01 -1.25 -25.15
N ILE A 709 -5.51 -0.73 -24.04
CA ILE A 709 -4.75 0.54 -23.98
C ILE A 709 -3.44 0.44 -24.78
N GLU A 710 -2.72 -0.68 -24.66
CA GLU A 710 -1.49 -0.94 -25.42
C GLU A 710 -1.76 -0.95 -26.93
N THR A 711 -2.84 -1.59 -27.36
CA THR A 711 -3.25 -1.60 -28.75
C THR A 711 -3.66 -0.21 -29.23
N LEU A 712 -4.41 0.52 -28.41
CA LEU A 712 -4.86 1.87 -28.71
C LEU A 712 -3.70 2.86 -28.84
N ASP A 713 -2.71 2.76 -27.95
CA ASP A 713 -1.49 3.58 -27.98
C ASP A 713 -0.68 3.31 -29.26
N ARG A 714 -0.46 2.03 -29.60
CA ARG A 714 0.27 1.62 -30.81
C ARG A 714 -0.41 2.05 -32.11
N GLU A 715 -1.75 1.97 -32.16
CA GLU A 715 -2.56 2.26 -33.34
C GLU A 715 -3.22 3.66 -33.28
N PHE A 716 -2.69 4.55 -32.45
CA PHE A 716 -3.35 5.81 -32.09
C PHE A 716 -3.66 6.67 -33.32
N GLU A 717 -2.69 6.86 -34.21
CA GLU A 717 -2.85 7.71 -35.40
C GLU A 717 -3.98 7.24 -36.33
N GLU A 718 -4.20 5.91 -36.38
CA GLU A 718 -5.26 5.31 -37.18
C GLU A 718 -6.63 5.36 -36.50
N ARG A 719 -6.65 5.42 -35.16
CA ARG A 719 -7.87 5.29 -34.34
C ARG A 719 -8.35 6.58 -33.69
N LYS A 720 -7.57 7.66 -33.70
CA LYS A 720 -7.84 8.88 -32.94
C LYS A 720 -9.20 9.51 -33.21
N GLU A 721 -9.65 9.53 -34.48
CA GLU A 721 -10.97 10.08 -34.84
C GLU A 721 -12.11 9.20 -34.31
N THR A 722 -11.95 7.87 -34.43
CA THR A 722 -12.91 6.91 -33.89
C THR A 722 -12.95 7.00 -32.37
N LEU A 723 -11.79 7.13 -31.72
CA LEU A 723 -11.69 7.29 -30.26
C LEU A 723 -12.46 8.52 -29.77
N VAL A 724 -12.27 9.67 -30.40
CA VAL A 724 -12.99 10.91 -30.06
C VAL A 724 -14.51 10.72 -30.21
N ALA A 725 -14.94 10.05 -31.29
CA ALA A 725 -16.36 9.77 -31.51
C ALA A 725 -16.92 8.83 -30.43
N GLU A 726 -16.23 7.74 -30.12
CA GLU A 726 -16.64 6.76 -29.10
C GLU A 726 -16.73 7.39 -27.70
N LEU A 727 -15.73 8.16 -27.28
CA LEU A 727 -15.75 8.83 -25.97
C LEU A 727 -16.86 9.90 -25.90
N THR A 728 -17.09 10.65 -27.00
CA THR A 728 -18.15 11.67 -27.06
C THR A 728 -19.52 11.01 -26.99
N GLU A 729 -19.74 9.91 -27.73
CA GLU A 729 -20.98 9.17 -27.68
C GLU A 729 -21.20 8.57 -26.29
N LEU A 730 -20.18 7.96 -25.71
CA LEU A 730 -20.23 7.39 -24.37
C LEU A 730 -20.62 8.42 -23.31
N MET A 731 -20.05 9.62 -23.35
CA MET A 731 -20.48 10.72 -22.45
C MET A 731 -21.95 11.05 -22.61
N ARG A 732 -22.44 11.12 -23.85
CA ARG A 732 -23.86 11.42 -24.14
C ARG A 732 -24.78 10.31 -23.64
N GLU A 733 -24.38 9.04 -23.75
CA GLU A 733 -25.12 7.88 -23.28
C GLU A 733 -25.18 7.79 -21.75
N LEU A 734 -24.09 8.15 -21.07
CA LEU A 734 -23.94 7.99 -19.62
C LEU A 734 -24.45 9.16 -18.81
N LEU A 735 -24.10 10.41 -19.20
CA LEU A 735 -24.32 11.60 -18.39
C LEU A 735 -25.75 12.10 -18.48
N ARG A 736 -26.67 11.31 -17.96
CA ARG A 736 -28.13 11.47 -18.08
C ARG A 736 -28.83 11.48 -16.74
N PRO A 737 -29.89 12.28 -16.57
CA PRO A 737 -30.58 12.40 -15.28
C PRO A 737 -31.24 11.11 -14.80
N GLU A 738 -31.68 10.22 -15.71
CA GLU A 738 -32.30 8.93 -15.36
C GLU A 738 -31.32 7.89 -14.83
N TYR A 739 -30.01 7.99 -15.15
CA TYR A 739 -28.96 7.12 -14.63
C TYR A 739 -28.30 7.65 -13.36
N LEU A 740 -28.59 8.92 -13.00
CA LEU A 740 -27.95 9.58 -11.87
C LEU A 740 -28.49 9.07 -10.52
N CYS A 741 -27.61 8.47 -9.74
CA CYS A 741 -27.75 8.26 -8.31
C CYS A 741 -26.75 9.13 -7.55
N ILE A 742 -27.09 9.56 -6.36
CA ILE A 742 -26.22 10.42 -5.54
C ILE A 742 -25.99 9.74 -4.19
N SER A 743 -24.77 9.74 -3.71
CA SER A 743 -24.44 9.45 -2.32
C SER A 743 -23.77 10.67 -1.71
N TYR A 744 -24.25 11.10 -0.54
CA TYR A 744 -23.73 12.25 0.14
C TYR A 744 -23.54 11.98 1.63
N THR A 745 -22.31 12.16 2.12
CA THR A 745 -21.96 12.07 3.54
C THR A 745 -21.67 13.46 4.08
N GLY A 746 -22.38 13.86 5.12
CA GLY A 746 -22.24 15.18 5.75
C GLY A 746 -23.26 15.42 6.84
N GLU A 747 -23.14 16.57 7.50
CA GLU A 747 -24.07 17.01 8.52
C GLU A 747 -25.32 17.63 7.89
N LYS A 748 -26.42 17.56 8.61
CA LYS A 748 -27.77 17.97 8.15
C LYS A 748 -27.84 19.42 7.64
N GLU A 749 -27.05 20.30 8.19
CA GLU A 749 -27.00 21.71 7.81
C GLU A 749 -26.61 21.93 6.35
N SER A 750 -25.76 21.05 5.77
CA SER A 750 -25.27 21.14 4.39
C SER A 750 -26.27 20.55 3.36
N LEU A 751 -27.21 19.71 3.81
CA LEU A 751 -28.07 18.91 2.93
C LEU A 751 -28.92 19.77 1.97
N SER A 752 -29.46 20.89 2.44
CA SER A 752 -30.32 21.74 1.61
C SER A 752 -29.60 22.34 0.41
N ASP A 753 -28.35 22.78 0.59
CA ASP A 753 -27.55 23.37 -0.48
C ASP A 753 -27.12 22.31 -1.49
N VAL A 754 -26.70 21.12 -1.02
CA VAL A 754 -26.38 20.00 -1.91
C VAL A 754 -27.59 19.60 -2.75
N ARG A 755 -28.77 19.44 -2.16
CA ARG A 755 -30.02 19.12 -2.90
C ARG A 755 -30.34 20.15 -3.97
N LYS A 756 -30.18 21.44 -3.67
CA LYS A 756 -30.35 22.53 -4.64
C LYS A 756 -29.39 22.43 -5.81
N GLN A 757 -28.12 22.13 -5.53
CA GLN A 757 -27.09 21.98 -6.55
C GLN A 757 -27.30 20.73 -7.42
N VAL A 758 -27.73 19.60 -6.84
CA VAL A 758 -28.09 18.39 -7.59
C VAL A 758 -29.25 18.66 -8.57
N LYS A 759 -30.29 19.39 -8.15
CA LYS A 759 -31.38 19.78 -9.03
C LYS A 759 -30.90 20.64 -10.22
N ALA A 760 -29.99 21.56 -9.95
CA ALA A 760 -29.41 22.40 -11.01
C ALA A 760 -28.52 21.59 -11.96
N LEU A 761 -27.73 20.65 -11.43
CA LEU A 761 -26.90 19.73 -12.23
C LEU A 761 -27.76 18.89 -13.18
N ARG A 762 -28.84 18.26 -12.68
CA ARG A 762 -29.75 17.42 -13.50
C ARG A 762 -30.28 18.13 -14.75
N GLN A 763 -30.50 19.44 -14.67
CA GLN A 763 -31.01 20.25 -15.79
C GLN A 763 -29.93 20.46 -16.88
N THR A 764 -28.66 20.25 -16.55
CA THR A 764 -27.54 20.43 -17.49
C THR A 764 -27.08 19.12 -18.14
N LEU A 765 -27.59 17.99 -17.68
CA LEU A 765 -27.26 16.67 -18.24
C LEU A 765 -28.03 16.42 -19.56
N HIS A 766 -27.60 15.43 -20.32
CA HIS A 766 -28.24 15.07 -21.61
C HIS A 766 -29.67 14.55 -21.39
N GLN A 767 -30.64 15.15 -22.08
CA GLN A 767 -32.07 14.85 -21.92
C GLN A 767 -32.65 13.99 -23.06
N GLU A 768 -31.93 13.80 -24.14
CA GLU A 768 -32.40 13.07 -25.31
C GLU A 768 -32.37 11.56 -25.03
N ALA A 769 -33.45 10.82 -25.39
CA ALA A 769 -33.50 9.39 -25.24
C ALA A 769 -32.44 8.71 -26.14
N VAL A 770 -31.71 7.74 -25.62
CA VAL A 770 -30.74 6.94 -26.36
C VAL A 770 -31.21 5.47 -26.27
N GLU A 771 -31.24 4.77 -27.38
CA GLU A 771 -31.47 3.33 -27.39
C GLU A 771 -30.15 2.64 -27.04
N ILE A 772 -30.10 1.98 -25.90
CA ILE A 772 -28.96 1.15 -25.46
C ILE A 772 -29.34 -0.32 -25.75
N SER A 773 -28.47 -1.04 -26.44
CA SER A 773 -28.66 -2.48 -26.66
C SER A 773 -27.98 -3.26 -25.51
N GLU A 774 -28.76 -4.03 -24.77
CA GLU A 774 -28.20 -4.96 -23.78
C GLU A 774 -27.31 -6.00 -24.47
N GLN A 775 -26.03 -6.04 -24.05
CA GLN A 775 -25.17 -7.16 -24.40
C GLN A 775 -24.59 -7.72 -23.10
N SER A 776 -24.79 -9.02 -22.90
CA SER A 776 -24.22 -9.71 -21.71
C SER A 776 -22.72 -9.91 -21.89
N ILE A 777 -21.98 -9.66 -20.81
CA ILE A 777 -20.57 -10.01 -20.74
C ILE A 777 -20.45 -11.54 -20.70
N THR A 778 -19.76 -12.10 -21.67
CA THR A 778 -19.52 -13.55 -21.75
C THR A 778 -18.20 -13.90 -21.05
N CYS A 779 -18.25 -14.92 -20.20
CA CYS A 779 -17.08 -15.48 -19.54
C CYS A 779 -16.59 -16.72 -20.28
N GLU A 780 -15.30 -16.81 -20.51
CA GLU A 780 -14.68 -18.00 -21.11
C GLU A 780 -13.72 -18.61 -20.09
N LYS A 781 -13.97 -19.88 -19.73
CA LYS A 781 -13.10 -20.58 -18.80
C LYS A 781 -11.79 -20.95 -19.46
N LYS A 782 -10.67 -20.52 -18.88
CA LYS A 782 -9.33 -20.84 -19.32
C LYS A 782 -8.36 -20.76 -18.15
N ASN A 783 -7.21 -21.39 -18.29
CA ASN A 783 -6.10 -21.26 -17.36
C ASN A 783 -4.97 -20.55 -18.09
N GLU A 784 -4.53 -19.43 -17.55
CA GLU A 784 -3.51 -18.59 -18.20
C GLU A 784 -2.32 -18.35 -17.27
N ALA A 785 -1.15 -18.26 -17.88
CA ALA A 785 0.03 -17.74 -17.21
C ALA A 785 0.57 -16.54 -17.98
N PHE A 786 0.92 -15.50 -17.25
CA PHE A 786 1.54 -14.28 -17.77
C PHE A 786 2.97 -14.19 -17.27
N THR A 787 3.91 -14.18 -18.22
CA THR A 787 5.35 -14.16 -17.92
C THR A 787 5.85 -12.76 -17.69
N THR A 788 6.76 -12.62 -16.74
CA THR A 788 7.46 -11.37 -16.40
C THR A 788 8.97 -11.62 -16.28
N SER A 789 9.76 -10.55 -16.24
CA SER A 789 11.20 -10.59 -15.93
C SER A 789 11.50 -10.87 -14.45
N GLY A 790 10.49 -10.85 -13.58
CA GLY A 790 10.62 -11.07 -12.16
C GLY A 790 11.11 -12.47 -11.78
N GLN A 791 11.52 -12.63 -10.52
CA GLN A 791 12.05 -13.91 -9.99
C GLN A 791 11.05 -14.64 -9.10
N VAL A 792 9.85 -14.09 -8.91
CA VAL A 792 8.79 -14.62 -8.04
C VAL A 792 7.51 -14.86 -8.81
N GLN A 793 6.61 -15.63 -8.20
CA GLN A 793 5.31 -15.98 -8.75
C GLN A 793 4.19 -15.36 -7.92
N TYR A 794 3.06 -15.11 -8.57
CA TYR A 794 1.76 -14.82 -7.99
C TYR A 794 0.79 -15.86 -8.51
N VAL A 795 0.47 -16.86 -7.70
CA VAL A 795 -0.33 -18.01 -8.11
C VAL A 795 -1.73 -17.86 -7.56
N ALA A 796 -2.73 -17.69 -8.43
CA ALA A 796 -4.12 -17.52 -8.06
C ALA A 796 -4.99 -18.66 -8.57
N GLN A 797 -5.91 -19.13 -7.71
CA GLN A 797 -6.99 -20.04 -8.07
C GLN A 797 -8.31 -19.49 -7.54
N THR A 798 -9.34 -19.43 -8.40
CA THR A 798 -10.65 -18.86 -8.07
C THR A 798 -11.79 -19.84 -8.34
N GLY A 799 -12.95 -19.57 -7.74
CA GLY A 799 -14.17 -20.30 -7.99
C GLY A 799 -15.38 -19.65 -7.33
N ASN A 800 -16.55 -20.26 -7.50
CA ASN A 800 -17.79 -19.77 -6.91
C ASN A 800 -18.60 -20.94 -6.32
N PHE A 801 -18.71 -20.99 -4.99
CA PHE A 801 -19.43 -22.06 -4.30
C PHE A 801 -20.94 -21.99 -4.49
N ARG A 802 -21.53 -20.80 -4.69
CA ARG A 802 -22.98 -20.65 -4.87
C ARG A 802 -23.43 -21.25 -6.21
N LYS A 803 -22.61 -21.20 -7.26
CA LYS A 803 -22.87 -21.90 -8.54
C LYS A 803 -22.98 -23.42 -8.39
N LYS A 804 -22.51 -23.96 -7.26
CA LYS A 804 -22.61 -25.38 -6.90
C LYS A 804 -23.68 -25.65 -5.84
N GLY A 805 -24.52 -24.66 -5.52
CA GLY A 805 -25.65 -24.79 -4.61
C GLY A 805 -25.33 -24.59 -3.12
N PHE A 806 -24.13 -24.16 -2.76
CA PHE A 806 -23.77 -23.85 -1.37
C PHE A 806 -24.18 -22.44 -0.99
N ALA A 807 -24.64 -22.27 0.24
CA ALA A 807 -24.97 -20.97 0.81
C ALA A 807 -23.77 -20.32 1.48
N TYR A 808 -23.78 -18.98 1.54
CA TYR A 808 -22.80 -18.22 2.32
C TYR A 808 -23.07 -18.39 3.82
N SER A 809 -22.02 -18.46 4.63
CA SER A 809 -22.07 -18.47 6.08
C SER A 809 -20.99 -17.58 6.68
N GLY A 810 -21.29 -16.96 7.83
CA GLY A 810 -20.32 -16.19 8.61
C GLY A 810 -19.07 -16.99 9.01
N ALA A 811 -19.19 -18.33 9.13
CA ALA A 811 -18.05 -19.21 9.39
C ALA A 811 -16.93 -19.14 8.31
N LEU A 812 -17.25 -18.71 7.09
CA LEU A 812 -16.26 -18.49 6.03
C LEU A 812 -15.26 -17.36 6.39
N ASN A 813 -15.68 -16.37 7.18
CA ASN A 813 -14.76 -15.33 7.65
C ASN A 813 -13.75 -15.89 8.68
N ILE A 814 -14.18 -16.84 9.51
CA ILE A 814 -13.29 -17.54 10.45
C ILE A 814 -12.34 -18.44 9.66
N LEU A 815 -12.85 -19.17 8.68
CA LEU A 815 -12.03 -20.02 7.81
C LEU A 815 -10.97 -19.21 7.07
N LYS A 816 -11.29 -18.00 6.63
CA LYS A 816 -10.30 -17.09 6.04
C LYS A 816 -9.12 -16.84 6.99
N VAL A 817 -9.38 -16.58 8.27
CA VAL A 817 -8.33 -16.36 9.27
C VAL A 817 -7.54 -17.65 9.51
N ALA A 818 -8.21 -18.78 9.72
CA ALA A 818 -7.56 -20.06 9.95
C ALA A 818 -6.69 -20.50 8.75
N LEU A 819 -7.18 -20.33 7.52
CA LEU A 819 -6.40 -20.65 6.32
C LEU A 819 -5.17 -19.73 6.19
N SER A 820 -5.38 -18.42 6.32
CA SER A 820 -4.33 -17.44 6.07
C SER A 820 -3.19 -17.49 7.08
N TYR A 821 -3.46 -17.89 8.34
CA TYR A 821 -2.46 -17.85 9.42
C TYR A 821 -2.02 -19.22 9.96
N ASP A 822 -2.68 -20.30 9.55
CA ASP A 822 -2.23 -21.66 9.90
C ASP A 822 -1.82 -22.43 8.65
N TYR A 823 -2.79 -22.89 7.84
CA TYR A 823 -2.51 -23.81 6.76
C TYR A 823 -1.68 -23.21 5.62
N LEU A 824 -2.15 -22.07 5.08
CA LEU A 824 -1.44 -21.44 3.95
C LEU A 824 -0.13 -20.81 4.43
N TRP A 825 -0.14 -20.15 5.59
CA TRP A 825 1.06 -19.56 6.17
C TRP A 825 2.17 -20.58 6.36
N THR A 826 1.86 -21.69 7.02
CA THR A 826 2.82 -22.76 7.27
C THR A 826 3.37 -23.38 5.98
N ASN A 827 2.50 -23.65 4.99
CA ASN A 827 2.93 -24.41 3.81
C ASN A 827 3.49 -23.53 2.69
N ILE A 828 3.01 -22.28 2.55
CA ILE A 828 3.42 -21.37 1.47
C ILE A 828 4.52 -20.41 1.94
N ARG A 829 4.37 -19.79 3.13
CA ARG A 829 5.37 -18.85 3.64
C ARG A 829 6.49 -19.59 4.39
N VAL A 830 6.20 -20.23 5.52
CA VAL A 830 7.24 -20.80 6.39
C VAL A 830 8.04 -21.88 5.69
N LYS A 831 7.38 -22.88 5.10
CA LYS A 831 8.04 -23.98 4.38
C LYS A 831 8.37 -23.66 2.92
N GLY A 832 7.56 -22.79 2.28
CA GLY A 832 7.71 -22.44 0.87
C GLY A 832 8.61 -21.23 0.64
N GLY A 833 8.82 -20.38 1.64
CA GLY A 833 9.61 -19.17 1.51
C GLY A 833 8.93 -18.05 0.71
N ALA A 834 7.61 -18.12 0.50
CA ALA A 834 6.85 -17.01 -0.06
C ALA A 834 6.71 -15.86 0.97
N TYR A 835 6.55 -14.65 0.50
CA TYR A 835 6.30 -13.51 1.40
C TYR A 835 4.91 -13.57 2.04
N GLY A 836 3.89 -13.99 1.29
CA GLY A 836 2.54 -14.07 1.83
C GLY A 836 1.60 -14.98 1.07
N CYS A 837 0.42 -15.16 1.64
CA CYS A 837 -0.68 -15.90 1.04
C CYS A 837 -2.02 -15.33 1.54
N MET A 838 -3.03 -15.40 0.70
CA MET A 838 -4.35 -14.82 1.00
C MET A 838 -5.46 -15.73 0.51
N SER A 839 -6.61 -15.63 1.17
CA SER A 839 -7.87 -16.23 0.71
C SER A 839 -9.03 -15.26 0.91
N GLY A 840 -10.11 -15.43 0.14
CA GLY A 840 -11.29 -14.60 0.25
C GLY A 840 -12.55 -15.31 -0.17
N PHE A 841 -13.67 -14.99 0.50
CA PHE A 841 -14.99 -15.57 0.28
C PHE A 841 -16.04 -14.47 0.31
N LYS A 842 -16.68 -14.18 -0.81
CA LYS A 842 -17.73 -13.16 -0.91
C LYS A 842 -19.13 -13.76 -0.69
N ARG A 843 -20.10 -12.93 -0.34
CA ARG A 843 -21.52 -13.33 -0.23
C ARG A 843 -22.09 -13.81 -1.56
N SER A 844 -21.64 -13.22 -2.68
CA SER A 844 -21.96 -13.66 -4.05
C SER A 844 -21.44 -15.06 -4.39
N GLY A 845 -20.59 -15.64 -3.54
CA GLY A 845 -19.98 -16.97 -3.71
C GLY A 845 -18.59 -16.92 -4.36
N GLU A 846 -18.18 -15.80 -4.90
CA GLU A 846 -16.82 -15.65 -5.43
C GLU A 846 -15.79 -15.88 -4.34
N SER A 847 -14.80 -16.71 -4.66
CA SER A 847 -13.76 -17.12 -3.71
C SER A 847 -12.42 -17.24 -4.42
N PHE A 848 -11.35 -16.99 -3.69
CA PHE A 848 -10.00 -17.10 -4.22
C PHE A 848 -9.00 -17.59 -3.16
N PHE A 849 -7.91 -18.20 -3.68
CA PHE A 849 -6.67 -18.47 -2.97
C PHE A 849 -5.53 -17.90 -3.81
N VAL A 850 -4.55 -17.23 -3.17
CA VAL A 850 -3.43 -16.62 -3.90
C VAL A 850 -2.17 -16.59 -3.05
N SER A 851 -1.01 -16.79 -3.69
CA SER A 851 0.31 -16.55 -3.09
C SER A 851 0.89 -15.21 -3.55
N TYR A 852 1.78 -14.66 -2.74
CA TYR A 852 2.40 -13.36 -2.98
C TYR A 852 3.92 -13.46 -2.85
N ARG A 853 4.65 -13.02 -3.91
CA ARG A 853 6.11 -13.13 -4.01
C ARG A 853 6.59 -14.54 -3.66
N ASP A 854 6.07 -15.51 -4.38
CA ASP A 854 6.26 -16.95 -4.15
C ASP A 854 7.39 -17.50 -5.01
N PRO A 855 8.39 -18.19 -4.49
CA PRO A 855 9.41 -18.86 -5.29
C PRO A 855 8.87 -20.09 -6.06
N HIS A 856 7.69 -20.59 -5.68
CA HIS A 856 7.11 -21.82 -6.22
C HIS A 856 5.82 -21.59 -6.99
N LEU A 857 5.53 -22.43 -8.00
CA LEU A 857 4.28 -22.42 -8.75
C LEU A 857 3.47 -23.70 -8.48
N LYS A 858 3.96 -24.83 -8.92
CA LYS A 858 3.24 -26.11 -8.83
C LYS A 858 3.01 -26.55 -7.39
N ARG A 859 4.02 -26.40 -6.53
CA ARG A 859 3.92 -26.72 -5.09
C ARG A 859 2.77 -25.93 -4.44
N THR A 860 2.62 -24.66 -4.79
CA THR A 860 1.55 -23.81 -4.25
C THR A 860 0.16 -24.26 -4.72
N LEU A 861 0.01 -24.63 -5.99
CA LEU A 861 -1.24 -25.23 -6.47
C LEU A 861 -1.56 -26.55 -5.77
N ASP A 862 -0.54 -27.36 -5.44
CA ASP A 862 -0.73 -28.61 -4.69
C ASP A 862 -1.11 -28.34 -3.23
N VAL A 863 -0.59 -27.28 -2.61
CA VAL A 863 -1.06 -26.80 -1.29
C VAL A 863 -2.53 -26.41 -1.35
N PHE A 864 -2.97 -25.66 -2.38
CA PHE A 864 -4.39 -25.30 -2.53
C PHE A 864 -5.30 -26.54 -2.62
N LYS A 865 -4.89 -27.59 -3.33
CA LYS A 865 -5.64 -28.87 -3.41
C LYS A 865 -5.80 -29.55 -2.06
N GLY A 866 -4.90 -29.31 -1.12
CA GLY A 866 -4.95 -29.85 0.24
C GLY A 866 -5.92 -29.14 1.19
N ILE A 867 -6.42 -27.94 0.83
CA ILE A 867 -7.28 -27.14 1.70
C ILE A 867 -8.56 -27.91 2.15
N PRO A 868 -9.31 -28.61 1.26
CA PRO A 868 -10.49 -29.35 1.69
C PRO A 868 -10.22 -30.43 2.76
N GLU A 869 -9.07 -31.07 2.67
CA GLU A 869 -8.62 -32.08 3.66
C GLU A 869 -8.31 -31.39 5.01
N TYR A 870 -7.60 -30.27 5.00
CA TYR A 870 -7.38 -29.47 6.20
C TYR A 870 -8.70 -29.05 6.86
N VAL A 871 -9.65 -28.51 6.08
CA VAL A 871 -10.94 -28.07 6.60
C VAL A 871 -11.79 -29.24 7.15
N ARG A 872 -11.77 -30.39 6.47
CA ARG A 872 -12.47 -31.61 6.92
C ARG A 872 -11.93 -32.13 8.26
N ASN A 873 -10.62 -32.00 8.47
CA ASN A 873 -9.94 -32.44 9.68
C ASN A 873 -9.74 -31.30 10.69
N PHE A 874 -10.34 -30.13 10.45
CA PHE A 874 -10.22 -28.98 11.34
C PHE A 874 -10.70 -29.34 12.75
N ASN A 875 -9.83 -29.14 13.74
CA ASN A 875 -10.13 -29.44 15.12
C ASN A 875 -9.46 -28.42 16.03
N ALA A 876 -10.25 -27.48 16.52
CA ALA A 876 -9.82 -26.43 17.43
C ALA A 876 -10.58 -26.57 18.75
N ASP A 877 -9.89 -26.45 19.86
CA ASP A 877 -10.52 -26.37 21.18
C ASP A 877 -11.22 -25.00 21.37
N GLU A 878 -11.86 -24.79 22.53
CA GLU A 878 -12.58 -23.57 22.84
C GLU A 878 -11.65 -22.32 22.81
N ARG A 879 -10.40 -22.46 23.24
CA ARG A 879 -9.43 -21.37 23.22
C ARG A 879 -9.03 -21.00 21.79
N GLU A 880 -8.71 -21.99 20.98
CA GLU A 880 -8.36 -21.80 19.56
C GLU A 880 -9.52 -21.20 18.78
N MET A 881 -10.75 -21.71 18.95
CA MET A 881 -11.93 -21.12 18.32
C MET A 881 -12.14 -19.66 18.74
N THR A 882 -11.92 -19.35 20.03
CA THR A 882 -12.03 -17.97 20.52
C THR A 882 -11.01 -17.05 19.86
N LYS A 883 -9.78 -17.52 19.65
CA LYS A 883 -8.77 -16.74 18.90
C LYS A 883 -9.24 -16.39 17.49
N TYR A 884 -9.65 -17.38 16.71
CA TYR A 884 -10.14 -17.13 15.34
C TYR A 884 -11.34 -16.20 15.28
N ILE A 885 -12.27 -16.33 16.26
CA ILE A 885 -13.44 -15.43 16.36
C ILE A 885 -12.99 -14.00 16.63
N ILE A 886 -12.08 -13.80 17.60
CA ILE A 886 -11.56 -12.46 17.94
C ILE A 886 -10.86 -11.83 16.72
N GLY A 887 -9.94 -12.54 16.08
CA GLY A 887 -9.25 -12.05 14.89
C GLY A 887 -10.19 -11.76 13.71
N THR A 888 -11.27 -12.55 13.57
CA THR A 888 -12.29 -12.29 12.55
C THR A 888 -13.08 -11.00 12.86
N ILE A 889 -13.48 -10.79 14.10
CA ILE A 889 -14.21 -9.60 14.53
C ILE A 889 -13.35 -8.35 14.50
N SER A 890 -12.06 -8.47 14.81
CA SER A 890 -11.10 -7.36 14.68
C SER A 890 -11.21 -6.68 13.31
N GLY A 891 -11.17 -7.45 12.23
CA GLY A 891 -11.30 -6.90 10.88
C GLY A 891 -12.68 -6.28 10.54
N LYS A 892 -13.73 -6.59 11.32
CA LYS A 892 -15.09 -6.02 11.13
C LYS A 892 -15.34 -4.78 11.98
N ASP A 893 -14.68 -4.67 13.12
CA ASP A 893 -14.88 -3.59 14.10
C ASP A 893 -13.80 -2.48 14.01
N VAL A 894 -13.10 -2.39 12.89
CA VAL A 894 -12.14 -1.32 12.63
C VAL A 894 -12.83 0.06 12.78
N PRO A 895 -12.22 1.01 13.49
CA PRO A 895 -12.71 2.39 13.56
C PRO A 895 -12.89 3.00 12.18
N ARG A 896 -14.00 3.73 12.00
CA ARG A 896 -14.40 4.26 10.71
C ARG A 896 -14.28 5.78 10.69
N THR A 897 -13.57 6.32 9.71
CA THR A 897 -13.64 7.76 9.44
C THR A 897 -15.04 8.16 8.96
N PRO A 898 -15.44 9.44 9.03
CA PRO A 898 -16.74 9.89 8.52
C PRO A 898 -16.99 9.47 7.06
N LYS A 899 -15.98 9.62 6.21
CA LYS A 899 -16.02 9.18 4.81
C LYS A 899 -16.24 7.66 4.68
N MET A 900 -15.54 6.87 5.50
CA MET A 900 -15.71 5.40 5.50
C MET A 900 -17.11 4.98 5.94
N GLN A 901 -17.72 5.66 6.92
CA GLN A 901 -19.09 5.36 7.38
C GLN A 901 -20.08 5.51 6.22
N GLY A 902 -20.03 6.60 5.48
CA GLY A 902 -20.85 6.81 4.30
C GLY A 902 -20.57 5.76 3.21
N ALA A 903 -19.31 5.50 2.90
CA ALA A 903 -18.92 4.54 1.88
C ALA A 903 -19.37 3.09 2.20
N ILE A 904 -19.25 2.64 3.46
CA ILE A 904 -19.73 1.33 3.90
C ILE A 904 -21.24 1.24 3.80
N SER A 905 -21.96 2.29 4.20
CA SER A 905 -23.41 2.36 4.13
C SER A 905 -23.92 2.36 2.68
N LYS A 906 -23.27 3.13 1.79
CA LYS A 906 -23.51 3.11 0.35
C LYS A 906 -23.27 1.71 -0.25
N ASN A 907 -22.14 1.09 0.09
CA ASN A 907 -21.80 -0.26 -0.37
C ASN A 907 -22.88 -1.29 0.05
N ALA A 908 -23.28 -1.29 1.33
CA ALA A 908 -24.33 -2.16 1.81
C ALA A 908 -25.66 -1.97 1.04
N TRP A 909 -26.03 -0.72 0.73
CA TRP A 909 -27.25 -0.41 -0.03
C TRP A 909 -27.20 -1.02 -1.44
N PHE A 910 -26.12 -0.78 -2.20
CA PHE A 910 -26.04 -1.25 -3.58
C PHE A 910 -25.77 -2.76 -3.70
N CYS A 911 -25.10 -3.36 -2.70
CA CYS A 911 -24.94 -4.81 -2.62
C CYS A 911 -26.21 -5.53 -2.09
N GLY A 912 -27.23 -4.81 -1.63
CA GLY A 912 -28.43 -5.41 -1.04
C GLY A 912 -28.18 -6.08 0.31
N VAL A 913 -27.16 -5.62 1.06
CA VAL A 913 -26.86 -6.13 2.41
C VAL A 913 -27.67 -5.36 3.44
N THR A 914 -28.60 -6.04 4.11
CA THR A 914 -29.40 -5.44 5.20
C THR A 914 -28.69 -5.57 6.55
N GLU A 915 -29.14 -4.80 7.54
CA GLU A 915 -28.66 -4.91 8.93
C GLU A 915 -28.93 -6.30 9.52
N GLU A 916 -30.07 -6.91 9.19
CA GLU A 916 -30.39 -8.26 9.62
C GLU A 916 -29.41 -9.29 9.05
N MET A 917 -29.03 -9.14 7.78
CA MET A 917 -28.04 -10.02 7.15
C MET A 917 -26.65 -9.83 7.78
N ALA A 918 -26.26 -8.60 8.08
CA ALA A 918 -24.99 -8.28 8.73
C ALA A 918 -24.96 -8.78 10.18
N GLN A 919 -26.07 -8.62 10.93
CA GLN A 919 -26.19 -9.15 12.29
C GLN A 919 -26.17 -10.68 12.31
N LYS A 920 -26.90 -11.33 11.39
CA LYS A 920 -26.87 -12.79 11.26
C LYS A 920 -25.47 -13.32 11.02
N GLU A 921 -24.72 -12.69 10.12
CA GLU A 921 -23.32 -13.06 9.86
C GLU A 921 -22.46 -12.92 11.12
N ARG A 922 -22.66 -11.82 11.88
CA ARG A 922 -21.94 -11.62 13.14
C ARG A 922 -22.31 -12.70 14.17
N ASP A 923 -23.60 -13.04 14.29
CA ASP A 923 -24.06 -14.10 15.19
C ASP A 923 -23.49 -15.47 14.80
N GLU A 924 -23.41 -15.79 13.50
CA GLU A 924 -22.77 -17.00 12.99
C GLU A 924 -21.27 -17.06 13.33
N ILE A 925 -20.56 -15.93 13.25
CA ILE A 925 -19.15 -15.82 13.64
C ILE A 925 -19.01 -16.07 15.16
N LEU A 926 -19.79 -15.35 15.98
CA LEU A 926 -19.66 -15.42 17.45
C LEU A 926 -20.02 -16.81 18.02
N ASN A 927 -20.89 -17.57 17.34
CA ASN A 927 -21.34 -18.89 17.77
C ASN A 927 -20.64 -20.05 17.02
N ALA A 928 -19.67 -19.79 16.19
CA ALA A 928 -18.98 -20.84 15.43
C ALA A 928 -18.17 -21.78 16.33
N ASP A 929 -18.11 -23.03 15.90
CA ASP A 929 -17.34 -24.12 16.51
C ASP A 929 -16.61 -24.94 15.44
N SER A 930 -15.81 -25.92 15.85
CA SER A 930 -15.09 -26.81 14.94
C SER A 930 -16.02 -27.55 13.96
N THR A 931 -17.26 -27.87 14.39
CA THR A 931 -18.22 -28.56 13.53
C THR A 931 -18.70 -27.68 12.38
N SER A 932 -18.99 -26.40 12.68
CA SER A 932 -19.36 -25.42 11.65
C SER A 932 -18.24 -25.17 10.65
N MET A 933 -16.98 -25.24 11.11
CA MET A 933 -15.82 -25.13 10.23
C MET A 933 -15.68 -26.36 9.33
N GLN A 934 -15.75 -27.59 9.89
CA GLN A 934 -15.68 -28.84 9.13
C GLN A 934 -16.75 -28.94 8.05
N ALA A 935 -17.94 -28.41 8.32
CA ALA A 935 -19.07 -28.37 7.37
C ALA A 935 -18.77 -27.56 6.10
N LEU A 936 -17.76 -26.70 6.10
CA LEU A 936 -17.33 -25.93 4.93
C LEU A 936 -16.48 -26.73 3.94
N ALA A 937 -15.95 -27.91 4.29
CA ALA A 937 -15.06 -28.67 3.42
C ALA A 937 -15.66 -28.97 2.03
N PRO A 938 -16.93 -29.42 1.87
CA PRO A 938 -17.52 -29.63 0.55
C PRO A 938 -17.66 -28.32 -0.26
N LEU A 939 -17.88 -27.18 0.41
CA LEU A 939 -17.96 -25.88 -0.23
C LEU A 939 -16.58 -25.48 -0.80
N ILE A 940 -15.52 -25.64 -0.03
CA ILE A 940 -14.15 -25.36 -0.50
C ILE A 940 -13.74 -26.28 -1.64
N GLU A 941 -14.09 -27.57 -1.55
CA GLU A 941 -13.90 -28.53 -2.66
C GLU A 941 -14.60 -28.05 -3.93
N ALA A 942 -15.84 -27.54 -3.82
CA ALA A 942 -16.59 -26.98 -4.93
C ALA A 942 -15.95 -25.73 -5.55
N VAL A 943 -15.31 -24.86 -4.74
CA VAL A 943 -14.51 -23.71 -5.22
C VAL A 943 -13.34 -24.19 -6.05
N LEU A 944 -12.55 -25.14 -5.55
CA LEU A 944 -11.35 -25.65 -6.24
C LEU A 944 -11.68 -26.44 -7.51
N LEU A 945 -12.83 -27.12 -7.55
CA LEU A 945 -13.30 -27.85 -8.73
C LEU A 945 -13.60 -26.93 -9.95
N ASN A 946 -13.78 -25.63 -9.74
CA ASN A 946 -13.88 -24.69 -10.87
C ASN A 946 -12.57 -24.63 -11.66
N ASN A 947 -11.44 -24.88 -11.02
CA ASN A 947 -10.10 -24.93 -11.59
C ASN A 947 -9.80 -23.73 -12.51
N ALA A 948 -10.20 -22.52 -12.07
CA ALA A 948 -9.90 -21.26 -12.75
C ALA A 948 -8.58 -20.73 -12.18
N ILE A 949 -7.52 -20.84 -12.95
CA ILE A 949 -6.14 -20.54 -12.51
C ILE A 949 -5.57 -19.42 -13.37
N CYS A 950 -4.93 -18.45 -12.72
CA CYS A 950 -4.06 -17.48 -13.37
C CYS A 950 -2.75 -17.35 -12.57
N VAL A 951 -1.65 -17.27 -13.30
CA VAL A 951 -0.34 -17.04 -12.72
C VAL A 951 0.29 -15.83 -13.40
N VAL A 952 0.82 -14.91 -12.57
CA VAL A 952 1.75 -13.89 -13.03
C VAL A 952 3.11 -14.24 -12.43
N GLY A 953 4.13 -14.47 -13.26
CA GLY A 953 5.35 -15.00 -12.69
C GLY A 953 6.54 -15.05 -13.64
N SER A 954 7.67 -15.50 -13.11
CA SER A 954 8.92 -15.56 -13.84
C SER A 954 8.82 -16.46 -15.05
N GLU A 955 9.35 -15.99 -16.16
CA GLU A 955 9.34 -16.74 -17.43
C GLU A 955 9.91 -18.16 -17.31
N PRO A 956 11.07 -18.41 -16.64
CA PRO A 956 11.59 -19.78 -16.48
C PRO A 956 10.65 -20.69 -15.68
N ALA A 957 10.04 -20.20 -14.59
CA ALA A 957 9.17 -21.01 -13.75
C ALA A 957 7.86 -21.35 -14.46
N VAL A 958 7.26 -20.40 -15.17
CA VAL A 958 6.06 -20.60 -15.96
C VAL A 958 6.32 -21.59 -17.11
N ASN A 959 7.42 -21.41 -17.84
CA ASN A 959 7.77 -22.29 -18.97
C ASN A 959 8.06 -23.74 -18.52
N LYS A 960 8.59 -23.93 -17.33
CA LYS A 960 8.80 -25.27 -16.77
C LYS A 960 7.47 -26.02 -16.53
N GLU A 961 6.42 -25.30 -16.16
CA GLU A 961 5.11 -25.83 -15.80
C GLU A 961 4.03 -25.48 -16.84
N LYS A 962 4.42 -25.15 -18.07
CA LYS A 962 3.52 -24.67 -19.14
C LYS A 962 2.32 -25.56 -19.44
N GLU A 963 2.46 -26.88 -19.16
CA GLU A 963 1.38 -27.85 -19.39
C GLU A 963 0.16 -27.67 -18.46
N LEU A 964 0.30 -26.83 -17.40
CA LEU A 964 -0.80 -26.50 -16.48
C LEU A 964 -1.75 -25.45 -17.07
N PHE A 965 -1.37 -24.79 -18.18
CA PHE A 965 -2.05 -23.64 -18.74
C PHE A 965 -2.53 -23.88 -20.16
N ASP A 966 -3.70 -23.33 -20.47
CA ASP A 966 -4.23 -23.30 -21.84
C ASP A 966 -3.44 -22.29 -22.69
N ASN A 967 -3.02 -21.18 -22.08
CA ASN A 967 -2.23 -20.13 -22.70
C ASN A 967 -1.08 -19.69 -21.79
N VAL A 968 0.09 -19.47 -22.38
CA VAL A 968 1.23 -18.79 -21.76
C VAL A 968 1.54 -17.56 -22.61
N LEU A 969 1.42 -16.39 -22.02
CA LEU A 969 1.51 -15.10 -22.70
C LEU A 969 2.48 -14.18 -21.95
N PRO A 970 3.16 -13.26 -22.60
CA PRO A 970 3.85 -12.20 -21.88
C PRO A 970 2.82 -11.29 -21.20
N LEU A 971 3.14 -10.78 -20.01
CA LEU A 971 2.28 -9.81 -19.33
C LEU A 971 2.33 -8.46 -20.04
N ILE A 972 3.51 -8.08 -20.48
CA ILE A 972 3.80 -6.85 -21.22
C ILE A 972 4.38 -7.27 -22.57
N ASN A 973 3.79 -6.77 -23.65
CA ASN A 973 4.31 -6.95 -25.00
C ASN A 973 5.27 -5.82 -25.35
N GLY A 974 6.29 -6.11 -26.13
CA GLY A 974 7.26 -5.14 -26.59
C GLY A 974 6.84 -4.43 -27.88
#